data_1a72c83d748e2455aecab7ad22df88d3
#
_entry.id   1a72c83d748e2455aecab7ad22df88d3
#
_cell.length_a   1.000
_cell.length_b   1.000
_cell.length_c   1.000
_cell.angle_alpha   90.00
_cell.angle_beta   90.00
_cell.angle_gamma   90.00
#
_symmetry.space_group_name_H-M   'P 1'
#
loop_
_entity.id
_entity.type
_entity.pdbx_description
1 polymer ?
#
loop_
_entity_poly.entity_id
_entity_poly.type
_entity_poly.pdbx_seq_one_letter_code
_entity_poly.pdbx_strand_id
1 'polypeptide(L)'
;MNFKKKMRRSSLAALIALALTSSALAMPTGGEVVGGNPDITLNGGTWDSVANNATITATNDGQINWQTFNIANGETLNFDIANNKTLVNQVTGDQLSSILGTMNQTGAGKGNVVLINPNGIYVGTNAVLNISDLTLSALSAEKATDSERILKAGGEGLVNVTGGHFIGNEVNLIGRKVTVADGVVFDLGTAGDTSTKTMLQVLAADRAEWTFAGDKMLTKNITHNAGNDVVFNGKVNMKGGRDNYVDIGGATASATGAKFHDLRSNGNRIETTIYAASKMSADERAANRADRRYYGEATAANTVVADNIQADGESLSLGGGAVTLKNSSISVDDLAIDGISSVTTRGDGKRMETLTAPDRTVTISNSTLTANEVGIYGGKVTVDNNVSFYPLSPNQRDFEIVAGNVYHEQGRYTSVAGNDLQFRGNLNGFGTTDDTSIVLFGNTVNLDGARFGDPLHSSVGGLKIGAANEVNAKERHKFAATSTAANTLSANGAYIKSPASIQLLGGTVTFTNTNMDVEGEISVTTGALRELGDEARTITTAADQQITFDGTGTYKAKSIDVRGGKVLVDSGITFEAKNPATETGLDIAAGNESDNGAGAITYTMGRGNDVIFKGRSVNFGRQEAEPVAILGSTVNLDGARIEGANFVNAAAAQRIVSTEGASGGAHVTASAGNALSADGAQITGSKDVYLAGGNIALKGGEVEADNAVNIVAVRDFATNGNSAAAGKDHVIYLDGAKIKGKDITTLSGKVQMVNDTKIEGTNDASLYIGNSFAKTADKKIITYATKENTLDMRASKVTAPEVGLSAAGAGIFDHSIVAGTTKLKDTELHVPSGSDFVGKIDGTSRVTSGGLDEAGFERITDPADVPPTPEQPVPPAAPDTIAPAETPLSAQDKENVETGKTKAQEALAASTQEQRAEALTKTVAQLNEKVGTSRRQTAGVVVGIVQEIENSPVLSDGEKIALVESVLNAYAPVQEAKAEQDNTATNTLDEAANAVANVSAAPAYPDENEAEEVVSFA
;
A
#
# COMPACT_ATOMS: atom_id res chain seq x y z
N MET A 1 26.28 18.39 -22.33
CA MET A 1 25.36 17.39 -22.94
C MET A 1 24.54 17.91 -24.13
N ASN A 2 24.32 19.22 -24.26
CA ASN A 2 23.51 19.81 -25.35
C ASN A 2 24.19 19.92 -26.75
N PHE A 3 25.50 19.80 -26.83
CA PHE A 3 26.22 19.96 -28.12
C PHE A 3 26.19 18.69 -28.98
N LYS A 4 26.22 17.49 -28.35
CA LYS A 4 26.10 16.21 -29.07
C LYS A 4 24.67 15.92 -29.59
N LYS A 5 23.61 16.44 -28.94
CA LYS A 5 22.22 16.35 -29.41
C LYS A 5 21.94 17.24 -30.62
N LYS A 6 22.59 18.39 -30.72
CA LYS A 6 22.48 19.28 -31.87
C LYS A 6 23.19 18.72 -33.11
N MET A 7 24.35 18.09 -32.97
CA MET A 7 25.06 17.48 -34.10
C MET A 7 24.35 16.26 -34.69
N ARG A 8 23.68 15.44 -33.87
CA ARG A 8 22.90 14.29 -34.40
C ARG A 8 21.63 14.72 -35.16
N ARG A 9 20.99 15.84 -34.78
CA ARG A 9 19.84 16.39 -35.54
C ARG A 9 20.25 17.05 -36.83
N SER A 10 21.42 17.64 -36.90
CA SER A 10 21.92 18.27 -38.15
C SER A 10 22.43 17.25 -39.16
N SER A 11 22.95 16.08 -38.76
CA SER A 11 23.38 15.02 -39.67
C SER A 11 22.20 14.32 -40.36
N LEU A 12 21.08 14.11 -39.63
CA LEU A 12 19.89 13.49 -40.20
C LEU A 12 19.16 14.44 -41.15
N ALA A 13 19.05 15.72 -40.83
CA ALA A 13 18.50 16.73 -41.72
C ALA A 13 19.40 16.96 -42.96
N ALA A 14 20.71 16.84 -42.79
CA ALA A 14 21.65 16.95 -43.89
C ALA A 14 21.61 15.74 -44.85
N LEU A 15 21.41 14.51 -44.32
CA LEU A 15 21.21 13.33 -45.16
C LEU A 15 19.90 13.40 -45.96
N ILE A 16 18.82 13.86 -45.33
CA ILE A 16 17.51 14.02 -46.00
C ILE A 16 17.59 15.16 -47.05
N ALA A 17 18.28 16.25 -46.73
CA ALA A 17 18.48 17.35 -47.70
C ALA A 17 19.37 16.93 -48.90
N LEU A 18 20.35 16.07 -48.67
CA LEU A 18 21.23 15.57 -49.74
C LEU A 18 20.50 14.57 -50.65
N ALA A 19 19.58 13.76 -50.12
CA ALA A 19 18.74 12.87 -50.91
C ALA A 19 17.69 13.61 -51.75
N LEU A 20 17.30 14.83 -51.34
CA LEU A 20 16.32 15.66 -52.06
C LEU A 20 16.95 16.51 -53.21
N THR A 21 18.29 16.60 -53.28
CA THR A 21 18.99 17.42 -54.29
C THR A 21 19.60 16.64 -55.42
N SER A 22 19.56 15.29 -55.40
CA SER A 22 20.05 14.47 -56.48
C SER A 22 18.94 14.17 -57.51
N SER A 23 18.97 14.86 -58.62
CA SER A 23 18.41 14.57 -59.96
C SER A 23 17.20 13.63 -60.04
N ALA A 24 16.08 14.20 -60.54
CA ALA A 24 14.91 13.51 -61.08
C ALA A 24 14.54 12.21 -60.38
N LEU A 25 13.86 12.32 -59.24
CA LEU A 25 13.13 11.21 -58.66
C LEU A 25 12.11 10.75 -59.71
N ALA A 26 12.41 9.70 -60.40
CA ALA A 26 11.58 9.10 -61.42
C ALA A 26 10.85 7.89 -60.86
N MET A 27 9.84 7.44 -61.52
CA MET A 27 9.15 6.17 -61.29
C MET A 27 10.16 5.00 -61.11
N PRO A 28 9.76 3.83 -60.59
CA PRO A 28 10.65 2.68 -60.39
C PRO A 28 11.45 2.30 -61.64
N THR A 29 12.69 1.90 -61.50
CA THR A 29 13.58 1.54 -62.59
C THR A 29 14.31 0.23 -62.32
N GLY A 30 14.73 -0.44 -63.42
CA GLY A 30 15.51 -1.66 -63.40
C GLY A 30 14.77 -2.79 -62.74
N GLY A 31 13.51 -3.00 -63.04
CA GLY A 31 12.66 -4.07 -62.54
C GLY A 31 12.96 -5.41 -63.20
N GLU A 32 13.13 -6.44 -62.39
CA GLU A 32 13.28 -7.82 -62.82
C GLU A 32 12.22 -8.69 -62.12
N VAL A 33 11.31 -9.29 -62.90
CA VAL A 33 10.33 -10.23 -62.35
C VAL A 33 11.02 -11.54 -62.02
N VAL A 34 11.04 -11.89 -60.75
CA VAL A 34 11.77 -13.07 -60.25
C VAL A 34 11.18 -14.35 -60.85
N GLY A 35 12.07 -15.16 -61.48
CA GLY A 35 11.68 -16.38 -62.13
C GLY A 35 10.91 -16.19 -63.44
N GLY A 36 10.82 -14.97 -64.03
CA GLY A 36 10.08 -14.69 -65.23
C GLY A 36 8.59 -14.97 -65.12
N ASN A 37 8.00 -14.79 -63.92
CA ASN A 37 6.62 -15.13 -63.57
C ASN A 37 5.62 -14.42 -64.55
N PRO A 38 4.90 -15.14 -65.40
CA PRO A 38 4.00 -14.54 -66.40
C PRO A 38 2.75 -13.91 -65.77
N ASP A 39 2.46 -14.22 -64.52
CA ASP A 39 1.32 -13.68 -63.78
C ASP A 39 1.54 -12.23 -63.34
N ILE A 40 2.79 -11.72 -63.50
CA ILE A 40 3.15 -10.34 -63.20
C ILE A 40 3.37 -9.58 -64.52
N THR A 41 2.59 -8.56 -64.78
CA THR A 41 2.66 -7.74 -66.01
C THR A 41 2.72 -6.25 -65.67
N LEU A 42 3.33 -5.48 -66.58
CA LEU A 42 3.41 -4.01 -66.46
C LEU A 42 2.70 -3.42 -67.71
N ASN A 43 1.74 -2.54 -67.44
CA ASN A 43 1.13 -1.70 -68.49
C ASN A 43 1.51 -0.23 -68.22
N GLY A 44 2.26 0.37 -69.09
CA GLY A 44 2.80 1.72 -68.98
C GLY A 44 4.30 1.75 -68.74
N GLY A 45 5.08 1.91 -69.78
CA GLY A 45 6.55 1.88 -69.72
C GLY A 45 7.16 0.52 -69.92
N THR A 46 8.37 0.35 -69.40
CA THR A 46 9.12 -0.90 -69.42
C THR A 46 9.62 -1.20 -68.00
N TRP A 47 10.06 -2.42 -67.71
CA TRP A 47 10.63 -2.76 -66.39
C TRP A 47 11.90 -1.94 -66.09
N ASP A 48 12.64 -1.49 -67.09
CA ASP A 48 13.81 -0.60 -66.92
C ASP A 48 13.42 0.84 -66.59
N SER A 49 12.20 1.26 -66.98
CA SER A 49 11.70 2.62 -66.80
C SER A 49 10.16 2.62 -66.79
N VAL A 50 9.60 2.57 -65.61
CA VAL A 50 8.15 2.58 -65.42
C VAL A 50 7.61 3.98 -65.73
N ALA A 51 6.51 4.07 -66.49
CA ALA A 51 5.92 5.35 -66.81
C ALA A 51 4.96 5.85 -65.76
N ASN A 52 4.73 7.17 -65.67
CA ASN A 52 3.69 7.72 -64.82
C ASN A 52 2.31 7.13 -65.23
N ASN A 53 1.45 6.85 -64.25
CA ASN A 53 0.18 6.14 -64.37
C ASN A 53 0.29 4.68 -64.85
N ALA A 54 1.46 4.08 -64.84
CA ALA A 54 1.60 2.66 -65.11
C ALA A 54 0.82 1.80 -64.10
N THR A 55 0.44 0.61 -64.56
CA THR A 55 -0.23 -0.40 -63.73
C THR A 55 0.60 -1.68 -63.70
N ILE A 56 0.93 -2.14 -62.52
CA ILE A 56 1.51 -3.46 -62.27
C ILE A 56 0.36 -4.39 -61.92
N THR A 57 0.16 -5.43 -62.67
CA THR A 57 -0.88 -6.44 -62.43
C THR A 57 -0.21 -7.72 -61.96
N ALA A 58 -0.75 -8.32 -60.87
CA ALA A 58 -0.36 -9.64 -60.40
C ALA A 58 -1.60 -10.50 -60.16
N THR A 59 -1.75 -11.56 -60.92
CA THR A 59 -2.85 -12.52 -60.76
C THR A 59 -2.52 -13.65 -59.80
N ASN A 60 -1.24 -13.78 -59.43
CA ASN A 60 -0.70 -14.69 -58.45
C ASN A 60 0.34 -14.01 -57.58
N ASP A 61 0.80 -14.72 -56.52
CA ASP A 61 1.90 -14.27 -55.72
C ASP A 61 3.20 -14.16 -56.48
N GLY A 62 4.00 -13.12 -56.25
CA GLY A 62 5.24 -12.95 -56.93
C GLY A 62 6.11 -11.81 -56.41
N GLN A 63 7.28 -11.68 -57.03
CA GLN A 63 8.29 -10.72 -56.64
C GLN A 63 8.89 -10.00 -57.83
N ILE A 64 9.12 -8.71 -57.66
CA ILE A 64 9.91 -7.89 -58.58
C ILE A 64 11.11 -7.35 -57.84
N ASN A 65 12.31 -7.55 -58.36
CA ASN A 65 13.54 -6.91 -57.90
C ASN A 65 13.74 -5.60 -58.64
N TRP A 66 13.94 -4.51 -57.94
CA TRP A 66 14.10 -3.18 -58.48
C TRP A 66 15.51 -2.63 -58.24
N GLN A 67 16.07 -1.86 -59.16
CA GLN A 67 17.26 -1.06 -58.91
C GLN A 67 16.89 0.17 -58.08
N THR A 68 15.81 0.85 -58.42
CA THR A 68 15.25 1.93 -57.62
C THR A 68 13.72 1.82 -57.59
N PHE A 69 13.14 2.23 -56.42
CA PHE A 69 11.68 2.34 -56.29
C PHE A 69 11.35 3.72 -55.75
N ASN A 70 11.05 4.63 -56.61
CA ASN A 70 10.67 6.01 -56.32
C ASN A 70 9.33 6.36 -56.99
N ILE A 71 8.58 7.31 -56.44
CA ILE A 71 7.38 7.89 -57.05
C ILE A 71 7.45 9.38 -56.76
N ALA A 72 7.68 10.20 -57.80
CA ALA A 72 7.80 11.64 -57.60
C ALA A 72 6.44 12.32 -57.33
N ASN A 73 6.49 13.54 -56.85
CA ASN A 73 5.28 14.31 -56.59
C ASN A 73 4.48 14.50 -57.92
N GLY A 74 3.19 14.16 -57.87
CA GLY A 74 2.29 14.19 -59.06
C GLY A 74 2.35 12.95 -59.89
N GLU A 75 3.23 11.98 -59.65
CA GLU A 75 3.24 10.68 -60.30
C GLU A 75 2.35 9.66 -59.57
N THR A 76 1.84 8.68 -60.32
CA THR A 76 0.98 7.61 -59.85
C THR A 76 1.49 6.27 -60.32
N LEU A 77 1.63 5.32 -59.41
CA LEU A 77 1.84 3.91 -59.69
C LEU A 77 0.62 3.12 -59.21
N ASN A 78 -0.01 2.42 -60.17
CA ASN A 78 -1.19 1.61 -59.89
C ASN A 78 -0.81 0.15 -59.69
N PHE A 79 -1.55 -0.53 -58.86
CA PHE A 79 -1.45 -1.95 -58.55
C PHE A 79 -2.80 -2.61 -58.74
N ASP A 80 -2.85 -3.67 -59.58
CA ASP A 80 -4.01 -4.54 -59.76
C ASP A 80 -3.63 -5.94 -59.30
N ILE A 81 -3.80 -6.19 -58.03
CA ILE A 81 -3.39 -7.43 -57.37
C ILE A 81 -4.62 -8.26 -57.03
N ALA A 82 -4.64 -9.52 -57.45
CA ALA A 82 -5.75 -10.42 -57.19
C ALA A 82 -5.99 -10.61 -55.68
N ASN A 83 -7.24 -10.91 -55.32
CA ASN A 83 -7.61 -11.14 -53.90
C ASN A 83 -6.71 -12.20 -53.25
N ASN A 84 -6.27 -11.94 -51.99
CA ASN A 84 -5.41 -12.83 -51.20
C ASN A 84 -4.07 -13.16 -51.89
N LYS A 85 -3.62 -12.35 -52.86
CA LYS A 85 -2.31 -12.46 -53.49
C LYS A 85 -1.37 -11.38 -53.01
N THR A 86 -0.07 -11.67 -53.02
CA THR A 86 0.97 -10.75 -52.54
C THR A 86 1.98 -10.46 -53.63
N LEU A 87 2.18 -9.18 -53.92
CA LEU A 87 3.27 -8.70 -54.76
C LEU A 87 4.38 -8.08 -53.87
N VAL A 88 5.55 -8.72 -53.87
CA VAL A 88 6.73 -8.21 -53.18
C VAL A 88 7.56 -7.36 -54.14
N ASN A 89 7.78 -6.10 -53.81
CA ASN A 89 8.66 -5.18 -54.51
C ASN A 89 9.94 -5.03 -53.69
N GLN A 90 11.03 -5.68 -54.07
CA GLN A 90 12.29 -5.64 -53.36
C GLN A 90 13.32 -4.75 -54.08
N VAL A 91 13.83 -3.74 -53.40
CA VAL A 91 14.89 -2.90 -53.91
C VAL A 91 16.24 -3.59 -53.67
N THR A 92 17.00 -3.83 -54.75
CA THR A 92 18.32 -4.47 -54.76
C THR A 92 19.45 -3.48 -55.00
N GLY A 93 19.13 -2.26 -55.46
CA GLY A 93 20.08 -1.16 -55.55
C GLY A 93 20.44 -0.54 -54.19
N ASP A 94 21.26 0.48 -54.21
CA ASP A 94 21.86 1.12 -53.03
C ASP A 94 21.16 2.41 -52.61
N GLN A 95 20.05 2.80 -53.29
CA GLN A 95 19.34 4.03 -53.01
C GLN A 95 18.12 3.79 -52.11
N LEU A 96 17.80 4.77 -51.23
CA LEU A 96 16.56 4.75 -50.50
C LEU A 96 15.35 4.89 -51.47
N SER A 97 14.18 4.39 -51.06
CA SER A 97 12.93 4.63 -51.77
C SER A 97 12.28 5.92 -51.32
N SER A 98 11.91 6.80 -52.27
CA SER A 98 11.23 8.07 -52.00
C SER A 98 9.83 8.05 -52.64
N ILE A 99 8.81 8.07 -51.80
CA ILE A 99 7.41 8.07 -52.19
C ILE A 99 6.83 9.45 -51.90
N LEU A 100 6.75 10.28 -52.96
CA LEU A 100 6.21 11.64 -52.89
C LEU A 100 4.88 11.77 -53.63
N GLY A 101 4.54 10.81 -54.48
CA GLY A 101 3.33 10.74 -55.31
C GLY A 101 2.35 9.70 -54.76
N THR A 102 1.61 9.08 -55.67
CA THR A 102 0.51 8.19 -55.38
C THR A 102 0.83 6.72 -55.67
N MET A 103 0.64 5.86 -54.67
CA MET A 103 0.45 4.41 -54.83
C MET A 103 -1.05 4.14 -54.79
N ASN A 104 -1.62 3.58 -55.83
CA ASN A 104 -3.05 3.38 -55.91
C ASN A 104 -3.41 1.95 -56.31
N GLN A 105 -4.32 1.31 -55.61
CA GLN A 105 -4.85 0.01 -55.96
C GLN A 105 -6.04 0.16 -56.87
N THR A 106 -5.95 -0.48 -58.02
CA THR A 106 -6.98 -0.51 -59.05
C THR A 106 -7.53 -1.93 -59.20
N GLY A 107 -8.60 -2.09 -59.98
CA GLY A 107 -9.24 -3.40 -60.14
C GLY A 107 -10.15 -3.79 -58.98
N ALA A 108 -10.73 -4.98 -59.06
CA ALA A 108 -11.61 -5.52 -58.04
C ALA A 108 -10.86 -6.32 -56.94
N GLY A 109 -9.58 -6.61 -57.17
CA GLY A 109 -8.75 -7.35 -56.24
C GLY A 109 -8.24 -6.47 -55.12
N LYS A 110 -8.12 -7.04 -53.93
CA LYS A 110 -7.57 -6.40 -52.71
C LYS A 110 -6.36 -7.19 -52.21
N GLY A 111 -5.39 -7.44 -53.12
CA GLY A 111 -4.17 -8.15 -52.74
C GLY A 111 -3.15 -7.24 -52.03
N ASN A 112 -2.13 -7.86 -51.46
CA ASN A 112 -1.11 -7.20 -50.66
C ASN A 112 0.01 -6.61 -51.52
N VAL A 113 0.42 -5.39 -51.25
CA VAL A 113 1.61 -4.75 -51.80
C VAL A 113 2.68 -4.63 -50.72
N VAL A 114 3.82 -5.23 -50.96
CA VAL A 114 4.98 -5.19 -50.03
C VAL A 114 6.13 -4.48 -50.72
N LEU A 115 6.66 -3.44 -50.11
CA LEU A 115 7.89 -2.77 -50.53
C LEU A 115 8.97 -3.02 -49.49
N ILE A 116 10.09 -3.61 -49.91
CA ILE A 116 11.27 -3.89 -49.08
C ILE A 116 12.45 -3.09 -49.61
N ASN A 117 12.99 -2.19 -48.79
CA ASN A 117 14.21 -1.48 -49.14
C ASN A 117 15.13 -1.30 -47.92
N PRO A 118 16.18 -2.12 -47.78
CA PRO A 118 17.10 -2.02 -46.63
C PRO A 118 17.85 -0.69 -46.49
N ASN A 119 17.95 0.09 -47.57
CA ASN A 119 18.59 1.40 -47.57
C ASN A 119 17.69 2.50 -46.98
N GLY A 120 16.40 2.18 -46.78
CA GLY A 120 15.40 3.06 -46.19
C GLY A 120 14.23 3.40 -47.10
N ILE A 121 13.15 3.86 -46.49
CA ILE A 121 11.93 4.31 -47.14
C ILE A 121 11.54 5.68 -46.58
N TYR A 122 11.36 6.64 -47.49
CA TYR A 122 10.88 7.98 -47.19
C TYR A 122 9.50 8.19 -47.80
N VAL A 123 8.52 8.65 -47.01
CA VAL A 123 7.19 9.04 -47.50
C VAL A 123 7.01 10.54 -47.24
N GLY A 124 6.75 11.29 -48.32
CA GLY A 124 6.65 12.73 -48.27
C GLY A 124 5.25 13.26 -47.95
N THR A 125 5.14 14.59 -47.79
CA THR A 125 3.92 15.26 -47.31
C THR A 125 2.72 15.15 -48.27
N ASN A 126 2.95 15.00 -49.58
CA ASN A 126 1.89 14.92 -50.58
C ASN A 126 1.57 13.48 -51.04
N ALA A 127 2.22 12.50 -50.42
CA ALA A 127 2.03 11.11 -50.80
C ALA A 127 0.60 10.64 -50.46
N VAL A 128 0.03 9.84 -51.37
CA VAL A 128 -1.23 9.15 -51.16
C VAL A 128 -1.00 7.66 -51.39
N LEU A 129 -1.21 6.88 -50.39
CA LEU A 129 -1.03 5.42 -50.41
C LEU A 129 -2.40 4.77 -50.22
N ASN A 130 -3.11 4.59 -51.31
CA ASN A 130 -4.44 3.98 -51.37
C ASN A 130 -4.32 2.52 -51.77
N ILE A 131 -3.88 1.70 -50.83
CA ILE A 131 -3.63 0.27 -50.98
C ILE A 131 -4.34 -0.48 -49.88
N SER A 132 -5.10 -1.52 -50.18
CA SER A 132 -5.85 -2.30 -49.17
C SER A 132 -4.93 -2.81 -48.07
N ASP A 133 -3.87 -3.51 -48.49
CA ASP A 133 -2.93 -4.10 -47.52
C ASP A 133 -1.50 -3.76 -47.95
N LEU A 134 -0.88 -2.84 -47.25
CA LEU A 134 0.42 -2.24 -47.56
C LEU A 134 1.46 -2.57 -46.50
N THR A 135 2.60 -3.09 -46.95
CA THR A 135 3.78 -3.22 -46.07
C THR A 135 4.94 -2.41 -46.62
N LEU A 136 5.47 -1.48 -45.82
CA LEU A 136 6.72 -0.76 -46.09
C LEU A 136 7.78 -1.24 -45.13
N SER A 137 8.80 -1.95 -45.62
CA SER A 137 9.87 -2.51 -44.79
C SER A 137 11.24 -1.99 -45.18
N ALA A 138 11.94 -1.38 -44.24
CA ALA A 138 13.35 -1.04 -44.36
C ALA A 138 14.27 -2.11 -43.73
N LEU A 139 13.76 -3.30 -43.45
CA LEU A 139 14.54 -4.49 -43.09
C LEU A 139 14.74 -5.35 -44.35
N SER A 140 15.83 -6.12 -44.34
CA SER A 140 16.07 -7.12 -45.41
C SER A 140 15.16 -8.32 -45.23
N ALA A 141 14.63 -8.86 -46.32
CA ALA A 141 13.91 -10.12 -46.30
C ALA A 141 14.89 -11.29 -46.22
N GLU A 142 14.79 -12.09 -45.16
CA GLU A 142 15.44 -13.40 -45.08
C GLU A 142 14.57 -14.47 -45.75
N LYS A 143 13.26 -14.37 -45.54
CA LYS A 143 12.25 -15.20 -46.16
C LYS A 143 10.99 -14.39 -46.37
N ALA A 144 10.42 -14.44 -47.57
CA ALA A 144 9.16 -13.82 -47.88
C ALA A 144 8.38 -14.79 -48.78
N THR A 145 7.42 -15.52 -48.21
CA THR A 145 6.49 -16.42 -48.89
C THR A 145 5.06 -15.94 -48.63
N ASP A 146 4.10 -16.61 -49.25
CA ASP A 146 2.69 -16.33 -49.04
C ASP A 146 2.24 -16.45 -47.60
N SER A 147 2.89 -17.39 -46.85
CA SER A 147 2.52 -17.74 -45.50
C SER A 147 3.53 -17.30 -44.42
N GLU A 148 4.73 -16.84 -44.84
CA GLU A 148 5.77 -16.50 -43.86
C GLU A 148 6.62 -15.33 -44.32
N ARG A 149 6.90 -14.39 -43.43
CA ARG A 149 7.87 -13.32 -43.65
C ARG A 149 8.83 -13.25 -42.47
N ILE A 150 10.11 -13.31 -42.78
CA ILE A 150 11.21 -13.11 -41.86
C ILE A 150 11.99 -11.90 -42.34
N LEU A 151 11.92 -10.83 -41.60
CA LEU A 151 12.66 -9.61 -41.85
C LEU A 151 13.76 -9.46 -40.81
N LYS A 152 14.94 -9.09 -41.26
CA LYS A 152 16.10 -8.86 -40.38
C LYS A 152 16.80 -7.54 -40.70
N ALA A 153 17.55 -7.01 -39.78
CA ALA A 153 18.33 -5.80 -40.00
C ALA A 153 19.27 -5.95 -41.21
N GLY A 154 19.23 -4.95 -42.07
CA GLY A 154 20.13 -4.80 -43.22
C GLY A 154 20.20 -3.31 -43.58
N GLY A 155 21.36 -2.77 -43.81
CA GLY A 155 21.51 -1.34 -44.12
C GLY A 155 21.13 -0.41 -42.94
N GLU A 156 20.72 0.81 -43.26
CA GLU A 156 20.30 1.85 -42.30
C GLU A 156 18.95 1.53 -41.64
N GLY A 157 18.06 0.80 -42.34
CA GLY A 157 16.79 0.33 -41.77
C GLY A 157 15.78 1.41 -41.38
N LEU A 158 15.79 2.59 -42.01
CA LEU A 158 14.92 3.72 -41.60
C LEU A 158 13.64 3.76 -42.44
N VAL A 159 12.48 3.77 -41.81
CA VAL A 159 11.21 4.21 -42.40
C VAL A 159 10.87 5.60 -41.82
N ASN A 160 10.82 6.60 -42.68
CA ASN A 160 10.55 7.98 -42.33
C ASN A 160 9.33 8.52 -43.08
N VAL A 161 8.23 8.70 -42.38
CA VAL A 161 6.97 9.23 -42.89
C VAL A 161 6.81 10.65 -42.36
N THR A 162 7.07 11.62 -43.24
CA THR A 162 7.01 13.05 -42.88
C THR A 162 5.65 13.68 -43.18
N GLY A 163 4.77 12.97 -43.89
CA GLY A 163 3.40 13.36 -44.21
C GLY A 163 2.76 12.28 -45.07
N GLY A 164 1.62 12.58 -45.65
CA GLY A 164 0.88 11.68 -46.55
C GLY A 164 -0.38 11.09 -45.93
N HIS A 165 -1.17 10.49 -46.82
CA HIS A 165 -2.47 9.91 -46.48
C HIS A 165 -2.47 8.42 -46.86
N PHE A 166 -2.59 7.57 -45.87
CA PHE A 166 -2.70 6.13 -46.01
C PHE A 166 -4.19 5.75 -45.97
N ILE A 167 -4.64 5.03 -46.98
CA ILE A 167 -6.03 4.56 -47.09
C ILE A 167 -5.98 3.07 -47.39
N GLY A 168 -6.58 2.26 -46.56
CA GLY A 168 -6.54 0.80 -46.69
C GLY A 168 -7.19 0.06 -45.52
N ASN A 169 -6.89 -1.23 -45.45
CA ASN A 169 -7.31 -2.06 -44.30
C ASN A 169 -6.13 -2.40 -43.41
N GLU A 170 -5.00 -2.75 -43.97
CA GLU A 170 -3.81 -3.12 -43.24
C GLU A 170 -2.60 -2.29 -43.68
N VAL A 171 -1.93 -1.61 -42.73
CA VAL A 171 -0.70 -0.87 -43.02
C VAL A 171 0.38 -1.30 -42.03
N ASN A 172 1.52 -1.76 -42.57
CA ASN A 172 2.68 -2.15 -41.78
C ASN A 172 3.87 -1.25 -42.15
N LEU A 173 4.43 -0.57 -41.15
CA LEU A 173 5.66 0.23 -41.25
C LEU A 173 6.74 -0.41 -40.39
N ILE A 174 7.77 -0.99 -41.02
CA ILE A 174 8.74 -1.84 -40.31
C ILE A 174 10.16 -1.42 -40.69
N GLY A 175 10.98 -1.17 -39.66
CA GLY A 175 12.37 -0.78 -39.84
C GLY A 175 13.21 -0.98 -38.59
N ARG A 176 14.49 -0.67 -38.67
CA ARG A 176 15.30 -0.53 -37.43
C ARG A 176 14.90 0.72 -36.64
N LYS A 177 14.43 1.71 -37.34
CA LYS A 177 13.87 2.94 -36.82
C LYS A 177 12.68 3.38 -37.67
N VAL A 178 11.58 3.75 -36.98
CA VAL A 178 10.38 4.23 -37.70
C VAL A 178 9.98 5.58 -37.12
N THR A 179 9.77 6.55 -37.99
CA THR A 179 9.28 7.89 -37.65
C THR A 179 8.04 8.20 -38.44
N VAL A 180 6.96 8.57 -37.75
CA VAL A 180 5.71 9.07 -38.33
C VAL A 180 5.48 10.48 -37.77
N ALA A 181 5.53 11.47 -38.61
CA ALA A 181 5.39 12.87 -38.22
C ALA A 181 3.94 13.27 -37.96
N ASP A 182 3.77 14.40 -37.31
CA ASP A 182 2.48 15.08 -37.20
C ASP A 182 1.94 15.43 -38.61
N GLY A 183 0.64 15.34 -38.80
CA GLY A 183 -0.03 15.55 -40.08
C GLY A 183 -0.13 14.31 -40.97
N VAL A 184 0.53 13.19 -40.64
CA VAL A 184 0.27 11.90 -41.30
C VAL A 184 -1.10 11.37 -40.87
N VAL A 185 -1.90 10.93 -41.85
CA VAL A 185 -3.25 10.40 -41.58
C VAL A 185 -3.36 8.96 -42.11
N PHE A 186 -3.85 8.10 -41.23
CA PHE A 186 -4.24 6.73 -41.55
C PHE A 186 -5.77 6.64 -41.48
N ASP A 187 -6.41 6.46 -42.61
CA ASP A 187 -7.83 6.22 -42.76
C ASP A 187 -8.06 4.74 -43.08
N LEU A 188 -8.34 3.95 -42.06
CA LEU A 188 -8.37 2.50 -42.18
C LEU A 188 -9.78 1.92 -42.04
N GLY A 189 -10.04 0.91 -42.90
CA GLY A 189 -11.32 0.25 -42.99
C GLY A 189 -12.35 1.05 -43.77
N THR A 190 -13.47 0.41 -44.09
CA THR A 190 -14.61 1.01 -44.81
C THR A 190 -15.78 1.15 -43.84
N ALA A 191 -16.41 2.31 -43.82
CA ALA A 191 -17.56 2.54 -42.95
C ALA A 191 -18.68 1.51 -43.21
N GLY A 192 -19.14 0.88 -42.12
CA GLY A 192 -20.16 -0.19 -42.18
C GLY A 192 -19.62 -1.59 -42.46
N ASP A 193 -18.36 -1.75 -42.84
CA ASP A 193 -17.74 -3.08 -42.97
C ASP A 193 -17.50 -3.67 -41.57
N THR A 194 -17.96 -4.90 -41.36
CA THR A 194 -17.81 -5.69 -40.15
C THR A 194 -17.08 -7.01 -40.36
N SER A 195 -16.60 -7.25 -41.58
CA SER A 195 -16.01 -8.51 -41.99
C SER A 195 -14.50 -8.46 -42.22
N THR A 196 -13.96 -7.32 -42.63
CA THR A 196 -12.55 -7.17 -42.96
C THR A 196 -11.73 -6.82 -41.72
N LYS A 197 -10.57 -7.45 -41.61
CA LYS A 197 -9.59 -7.09 -40.53
C LYS A 197 -9.00 -5.72 -40.88
N THR A 198 -8.80 -4.89 -39.85
CA THR A 198 -8.20 -3.57 -40.01
C THR A 198 -7.06 -3.41 -39.01
N MET A 199 -5.89 -3.01 -39.48
CA MET A 199 -4.69 -2.97 -38.66
C MET A 199 -3.71 -1.86 -39.06
N LEU A 200 -3.13 -1.18 -38.07
CA LEU A 200 -1.91 -0.42 -38.27
C LEU A 200 -0.82 -1.04 -37.38
N GLN A 201 0.29 -1.44 -38.01
CA GLN A 201 1.48 -1.85 -37.25
C GLN A 201 2.65 -0.91 -37.58
N VAL A 202 3.29 -0.37 -36.55
CA VAL A 202 4.48 0.48 -36.63
C VAL A 202 5.57 -0.14 -35.76
N LEU A 203 6.57 -0.76 -36.39
CA LEU A 203 7.51 -1.62 -35.70
C LEU A 203 8.95 -1.23 -35.96
N ALA A 204 9.71 -0.93 -34.89
CA ALA A 204 11.15 -0.77 -34.97
C ALA A 204 11.85 -1.99 -34.34
N ALA A 205 12.55 -2.79 -35.17
CA ALA A 205 13.17 -4.03 -34.74
C ALA A 205 14.41 -4.35 -35.56
N ASP A 206 15.31 -5.17 -35.01
CA ASP A 206 16.38 -5.80 -35.75
C ASP A 206 15.95 -7.12 -36.38
N ARG A 207 14.90 -7.75 -35.88
CA ARG A 207 14.28 -8.95 -36.44
C ARG A 207 12.78 -8.96 -36.15
N ALA A 208 12.00 -9.32 -37.12
CA ALA A 208 10.57 -9.54 -37.01
C ALA A 208 10.16 -10.75 -37.82
N GLU A 209 9.45 -11.68 -37.20
CA GLU A 209 8.92 -12.87 -37.86
C GLU A 209 7.41 -12.87 -37.72
N TRP A 210 6.70 -13.11 -38.83
CA TRP A 210 5.29 -13.40 -38.78
C TRP A 210 4.85 -14.43 -39.80
N THR A 211 3.83 -15.16 -39.44
CA THR A 211 3.17 -16.17 -40.26
C THR A 211 1.73 -15.74 -40.48
N PHE A 212 1.24 -16.05 -41.67
CA PHE A 212 -0.17 -15.94 -41.98
C PHE A 212 -0.81 -17.32 -41.82
N ALA A 213 -1.89 -17.42 -41.09
CA ALA A 213 -2.74 -18.60 -40.96
C ALA A 213 -4.14 -18.19 -41.42
N GLY A 214 -4.45 -18.40 -42.70
CA GLY A 214 -5.67 -17.86 -43.32
C GLY A 214 -5.60 -16.35 -43.45
N ASP A 215 -6.56 -15.65 -42.88
CA ASP A 215 -6.62 -14.18 -42.80
C ASP A 215 -5.92 -13.58 -41.55
N LYS A 216 -5.19 -14.40 -40.81
CA LYS A 216 -4.55 -13.98 -39.52
C LYS A 216 -3.05 -13.87 -39.68
N MET A 217 -2.52 -12.72 -39.31
CA MET A 217 -1.09 -12.52 -39.14
C MET A 217 -0.70 -12.86 -37.66
N LEU A 218 0.22 -13.80 -37.52
CA LEU A 218 0.77 -14.19 -36.20
C LEU A 218 2.23 -13.73 -36.14
N THR A 219 2.52 -12.76 -35.32
CA THR A 219 3.89 -12.34 -35.03
C THR A 219 4.50 -13.32 -34.04
N LYS A 220 5.60 -13.97 -34.42
CA LYS A 220 6.22 -15.00 -33.58
C LYS A 220 7.31 -14.45 -32.67
N ASN A 221 8.27 -13.78 -33.25
CA ASN A 221 9.45 -13.31 -32.55
C ASN A 221 9.88 -11.94 -33.05
N ILE A 222 9.92 -10.96 -32.14
CA ILE A 222 10.45 -9.64 -32.44
C ILE A 222 11.61 -9.38 -31.48
N THR A 223 12.73 -8.94 -32.04
CA THR A 223 13.90 -8.54 -31.24
C THR A 223 14.14 -7.05 -31.43
N HIS A 224 14.13 -6.35 -30.32
CA HIS A 224 14.41 -4.92 -30.27
C HIS A 224 15.75 -4.70 -29.58
N ASN A 225 16.69 -4.10 -30.27
CA ASN A 225 17.97 -3.68 -29.69
C ASN A 225 17.99 -2.16 -29.45
N ALA A 226 18.93 -1.70 -28.65
CA ALA A 226 19.11 -0.27 -28.44
C ALA A 226 19.25 0.48 -29.79
N GLY A 227 18.42 1.50 -30.00
CA GLY A 227 18.31 2.25 -31.25
C GLY A 227 17.18 1.81 -32.16
N ASN A 228 16.47 0.72 -31.85
CA ASN A 228 15.20 0.40 -32.50
C ASN A 228 14.08 1.30 -31.93
N ASP A 229 14.01 2.52 -32.41
CA ASP A 229 13.15 3.56 -31.87
C ASP A 229 11.94 3.79 -32.77
N VAL A 230 10.76 3.91 -32.17
CA VAL A 230 9.55 4.41 -32.84
C VAL A 230 9.22 5.81 -32.33
N VAL A 231 8.97 6.72 -33.28
CA VAL A 231 8.35 8.01 -33.02
C VAL A 231 7.06 8.08 -33.85
N PHE A 232 5.91 8.13 -33.19
CA PHE A 232 4.60 8.16 -33.84
C PHE A 232 3.79 9.37 -33.41
N ASN A 233 3.62 10.33 -34.28
CA ASN A 233 2.85 11.56 -34.00
C ASN A 233 1.62 11.69 -34.94
N GLY A 234 1.31 10.64 -35.68
CA GLY A 234 0.25 10.64 -36.68
C GLY A 234 -1.17 10.54 -36.13
N LYS A 235 -2.13 10.63 -37.01
CA LYS A 235 -3.54 10.44 -36.73
C LYS A 235 -4.04 9.14 -37.35
N VAL A 236 -4.71 8.32 -36.54
CA VAL A 236 -5.38 7.08 -36.97
C VAL A 236 -6.88 7.28 -36.84
N ASN A 237 -7.59 7.04 -37.94
CA ASN A 237 -9.05 7.00 -38.01
C ASN A 237 -9.47 5.58 -38.42
N MET A 238 -10.06 4.85 -37.49
CA MET A 238 -10.61 3.53 -37.78
C MET A 238 -12.08 3.67 -38.20
N LYS A 239 -12.40 3.39 -39.45
CA LYS A 239 -13.72 3.64 -40.04
C LYS A 239 -14.62 2.42 -40.10
N GLY A 240 -14.07 1.24 -40.05
CA GLY A 240 -14.81 -0.02 -40.09
C GLY A 240 -13.89 -1.20 -39.90
N GLY A 241 -14.44 -2.39 -39.93
CA GLY A 241 -13.70 -3.65 -39.82
C GLY A 241 -14.14 -4.53 -38.67
N ARG A 242 -13.64 -5.76 -38.72
CA ARG A 242 -13.65 -6.73 -37.62
C ARG A 242 -12.27 -6.75 -37.02
N ASP A 243 -11.96 -6.95 -35.87
CA ASP A 243 -10.60 -7.07 -35.30
C ASP A 243 -9.71 -5.85 -35.70
N ASN A 244 -9.83 -4.77 -34.93
CA ASN A 244 -9.22 -3.49 -35.25
C ASN A 244 -8.09 -3.19 -34.29
N TYR A 245 -6.87 -3.10 -34.80
CA TYR A 245 -5.68 -3.00 -34.00
C TYR A 245 -4.75 -1.88 -34.43
N VAL A 246 -4.16 -1.19 -33.44
CA VAL A 246 -3.02 -0.31 -33.65
C VAL A 246 -1.89 -0.81 -32.74
N ASP A 247 -0.81 -1.31 -33.33
CA ASP A 247 0.36 -1.79 -32.62
C ASP A 247 1.56 -0.91 -32.95
N ILE A 248 2.13 -0.25 -31.93
CA ILE A 248 3.30 0.61 -32.05
C ILE A 248 4.39 0.10 -31.11
N GLY A 249 5.50 -0.42 -31.66
CA GLY A 249 6.48 -1.10 -30.84
C GLY A 249 7.94 -0.92 -31.24
N GLY A 250 8.82 -0.88 -30.21
CA GLY A 250 10.26 -0.75 -30.39
C GLY A 250 11.05 -1.04 -29.11
N ALA A 251 12.35 -0.78 -29.13
CA ALA A 251 13.15 -0.69 -27.90
C ALA A 251 12.76 0.56 -27.12
N THR A 252 12.41 1.63 -27.81
CA THR A 252 11.73 2.80 -27.26
C THR A 252 10.56 3.17 -28.16
N ALA A 253 9.46 3.65 -27.58
CA ALA A 253 8.31 4.16 -28.30
C ALA A 253 7.90 5.54 -27.78
N SER A 254 7.67 6.49 -28.69
CA SER A 254 7.19 7.83 -28.36
C SER A 254 5.99 8.16 -29.22
N ALA A 255 4.89 8.56 -28.57
CA ALA A 255 3.70 9.08 -29.21
C ALA A 255 3.42 10.48 -28.66
N THR A 256 3.69 11.52 -29.47
CA THR A 256 3.48 12.91 -29.05
C THR A 256 2.47 13.59 -29.98
N GLY A 257 1.37 14.06 -29.42
CA GLY A 257 0.27 14.64 -30.21
C GLY A 257 -0.50 13.64 -31.04
N ALA A 258 -0.22 12.35 -30.93
CA ALA A 258 -0.88 11.30 -31.67
C ALA A 258 -2.37 11.19 -31.34
N LYS A 259 -3.17 10.81 -32.36
CA LYS A 259 -4.62 10.67 -32.18
C LYS A 259 -5.08 9.31 -32.71
N PHE A 260 -5.81 8.62 -31.87
CA PHE A 260 -6.38 7.31 -32.17
C PHE A 260 -7.92 7.42 -32.05
N HIS A 261 -8.62 7.45 -33.19
CA HIS A 261 -10.06 7.70 -33.20
C HIS A 261 -10.83 6.50 -33.76
N ASP A 262 -11.78 6.05 -32.98
CA ASP A 262 -12.78 5.09 -33.40
C ASP A 262 -13.98 5.83 -34.00
N LEU A 263 -14.12 5.79 -35.32
CA LEU A 263 -15.19 6.44 -36.06
C LEU A 263 -16.38 5.52 -36.34
N ARG A 264 -16.46 4.37 -35.70
CA ARG A 264 -17.47 3.36 -35.96
C ARG A 264 -18.68 3.47 -35.04
N SER A 265 -19.82 3.07 -35.59
CA SER A 265 -21.09 3.05 -34.81
C SER A 265 -21.56 1.62 -34.43
N ASN A 266 -20.75 0.59 -34.69
CA ASN A 266 -21.20 -0.80 -34.68
C ASN A 266 -20.62 -1.70 -33.58
N GLY A 267 -20.06 -1.15 -32.53
CA GLY A 267 -19.68 -1.91 -31.32
C GLY A 267 -18.34 -2.67 -31.34
N ASN A 268 -17.70 -2.86 -32.48
CA ASN A 268 -16.34 -3.40 -32.59
C ASN A 268 -15.32 -2.27 -32.52
N ARG A 269 -14.73 -2.02 -31.39
CA ARG A 269 -13.88 -0.87 -31.11
C ARG A 269 -12.39 -1.13 -31.40
N ILE A 270 -11.60 -0.07 -31.47
CA ILE A 270 -10.16 -0.12 -31.70
C ILE A 270 -9.41 -0.54 -30.43
N GLU A 271 -8.52 -1.50 -30.57
CA GLU A 271 -7.51 -1.83 -29.55
C GLU A 271 -6.18 -1.16 -29.92
N THR A 272 -5.67 -0.30 -29.05
CA THR A 272 -4.40 0.41 -29.27
C THR A 272 -3.35 -0.07 -28.29
N THR A 273 -2.21 -0.52 -28.80
CA THR A 273 -1.06 -0.94 -28.00
C THR A 273 0.17 -0.11 -28.40
N ILE A 274 0.81 0.52 -27.41
CA ILE A 274 2.09 1.21 -27.57
C ILE A 274 3.07 0.57 -26.59
N TYR A 275 4.14 -0.06 -27.08
CA TYR A 275 5.04 -0.78 -26.22
C TYR A 275 6.53 -0.52 -26.50
N ALA A 276 7.34 -0.69 -25.47
CA ALA A 276 8.79 -0.71 -25.55
C ALA A 276 9.32 -1.95 -24.85
N ALA A 277 10.01 -2.82 -25.58
CA ALA A 277 10.50 -4.09 -25.08
C ALA A 277 11.87 -4.42 -25.65
N SER A 278 12.61 -5.31 -25.04
CA SER A 278 13.81 -5.93 -25.63
C SER A 278 13.44 -7.14 -26.49
N LYS A 279 12.36 -7.82 -26.10
CA LYS A 279 11.87 -8.99 -26.82
C LYS A 279 10.35 -9.08 -26.69
N MET A 280 9.72 -9.44 -27.78
CA MET A 280 8.30 -9.80 -27.84
C MET A 280 8.16 -11.16 -28.50
N SER A 281 7.37 -12.04 -27.96
CA SER A 281 6.98 -13.29 -28.59
C SER A 281 5.48 -13.50 -28.45
N ALA A 282 4.83 -13.90 -29.53
CA ALA A 282 3.44 -14.32 -29.55
C ALA A 282 3.36 -15.85 -29.53
N ASP A 283 2.38 -16.42 -28.81
CA ASP A 283 2.15 -17.86 -28.84
C ASP A 283 1.33 -18.26 -30.07
N GLU A 284 1.79 -19.29 -30.77
CA GLU A 284 1.14 -19.83 -31.99
C GLU A 284 -0.23 -20.48 -31.73
N ARG A 285 -0.59 -20.77 -30.48
CA ARG A 285 -1.81 -21.51 -30.14
C ARG A 285 -3.08 -20.68 -30.19
N ALA A 286 -2.95 -19.38 -30.40
CA ALA A 286 -4.06 -18.47 -30.37
C ALA A 286 -4.84 -18.47 -31.70
N ALA A 287 -5.66 -19.50 -31.91
CA ALA A 287 -6.60 -19.56 -33.02
C ALA A 287 -7.84 -18.68 -32.81
N ASN A 288 -8.04 -18.09 -31.66
CA ASN A 288 -9.19 -17.28 -31.31
C ASN A 288 -8.79 -15.85 -30.89
N ARG A 289 -9.69 -14.95 -31.15
CA ARG A 289 -9.63 -13.50 -31.01
C ARG A 289 -9.13 -12.96 -29.65
N ALA A 290 -9.41 -13.71 -28.57
CA ALA A 290 -9.03 -13.37 -27.20
C ALA A 290 -7.58 -13.73 -26.85
N ASP A 291 -6.83 -14.30 -27.78
CA ASP A 291 -5.63 -15.06 -27.45
C ASP A 291 -4.34 -14.39 -27.93
N ARG A 292 -4.29 -13.07 -28.07
CA ARG A 292 -3.03 -12.37 -28.29
C ARG A 292 -2.21 -12.40 -27.03
N ARG A 293 -1.22 -13.27 -27.01
CA ARG A 293 -0.28 -13.38 -25.93
C ARG A 293 0.98 -12.63 -26.26
N TYR A 294 1.25 -11.60 -25.49
CA TYR A 294 2.52 -10.92 -25.52
C TYR A 294 3.37 -11.41 -24.35
N TYR A 295 4.43 -12.16 -24.66
CA TYR A 295 5.54 -12.32 -23.73
C TYR A 295 6.47 -11.16 -24.00
N GLY A 296 6.36 -10.12 -23.17
CA GLY A 296 7.24 -8.97 -23.24
C GLY A 296 8.31 -9.05 -22.18
N GLU A 297 9.57 -8.88 -22.56
CA GLU A 297 10.68 -8.66 -21.65
C GLU A 297 11.13 -7.20 -21.81
N ALA A 298 11.15 -6.45 -20.71
CA ALA A 298 11.60 -5.06 -20.73
C ALA A 298 12.60 -4.75 -19.62
N THR A 299 13.48 -3.81 -19.91
CA THR A 299 14.42 -3.22 -18.98
C THR A 299 14.05 -1.76 -18.75
N ALA A 300 14.58 -1.09 -17.74
CA ALA A 300 14.34 0.34 -17.51
C ALA A 300 14.71 1.23 -18.72
N ALA A 301 15.54 0.73 -19.63
CA ALA A 301 15.89 1.43 -20.89
C ALA A 301 14.78 1.37 -21.97
N ASN A 302 13.85 0.42 -21.85
CA ASN A 302 12.73 0.29 -22.75
C ASN A 302 11.63 1.28 -22.33
N THR A 303 11.60 2.44 -22.97
CA THR A 303 10.75 3.55 -22.52
C THR A 303 9.58 3.80 -23.49
N VAL A 304 8.39 3.98 -22.90
CA VAL A 304 7.21 4.51 -23.60
C VAL A 304 6.95 5.92 -23.11
N VAL A 305 6.82 6.85 -24.04
CA VAL A 305 6.41 8.23 -23.77
C VAL A 305 5.17 8.57 -24.59
N ALA A 306 4.03 8.71 -23.92
CA ALA A 306 2.77 9.17 -24.47
C ALA A 306 2.49 10.58 -23.97
N ASP A 307 2.64 11.58 -24.83
CA ASP A 307 2.51 12.99 -24.49
C ASP A 307 1.47 13.68 -25.37
N ASN A 308 0.47 14.29 -24.76
CA ASN A 308 -0.62 14.96 -25.47
C ASN A 308 -1.34 14.05 -26.50
N ILE A 309 -1.54 12.77 -26.14
CA ILE A 309 -2.29 11.85 -26.99
C ILE A 309 -3.80 11.96 -26.72
N GLN A 310 -4.56 11.65 -27.77
CA GLN A 310 -6.01 11.47 -27.70
C GLN A 310 -6.33 10.07 -28.18
N ALA A 311 -7.00 9.28 -27.36
CA ALA A 311 -7.41 7.93 -27.72
C ALA A 311 -8.85 7.67 -27.28
N ASP A 312 -9.63 7.12 -28.21
CA ASP A 312 -10.94 6.55 -27.92
C ASP A 312 -11.03 5.16 -28.59
N GLY A 313 -11.74 4.24 -27.93
CA GLY A 313 -11.84 2.87 -28.45
C GLY A 313 -12.20 1.84 -27.40
N GLU A 314 -11.86 0.58 -27.68
CA GLU A 314 -12.04 -0.55 -26.76
C GLU A 314 -10.94 -0.55 -25.70
N SER A 315 -9.68 -0.51 -26.12
CA SER A 315 -8.59 -0.54 -25.17
C SER A 315 -7.42 0.36 -25.55
N LEU A 316 -6.70 0.85 -24.53
CA LEU A 316 -5.38 1.44 -24.66
C LEU A 316 -4.42 0.70 -23.72
N SER A 317 -3.38 0.11 -24.29
CA SER A 317 -2.31 -0.53 -23.54
C SER A 317 -0.99 0.22 -23.77
N LEU A 318 -0.35 0.69 -22.70
CA LEU A 318 0.98 1.30 -22.71
C LEU A 318 1.93 0.41 -21.92
N GLY A 319 2.90 -0.25 -22.55
CA GLY A 319 3.74 -1.23 -21.89
C GLY A 319 5.24 -1.00 -22.10
N GLY A 320 6.05 -1.06 -21.05
CA GLY A 320 7.50 -0.92 -21.16
C GLY A 320 8.21 -1.07 -19.82
N GLY A 321 9.51 -0.89 -19.80
CA GLY A 321 10.28 -0.82 -18.55
C GLY A 321 10.08 0.49 -17.81
N ALA A 322 9.87 1.59 -18.57
CA ALA A 322 9.47 2.88 -18.01
C ALA A 322 8.39 3.51 -18.92
N VAL A 323 7.24 3.84 -18.34
CA VAL A 323 6.10 4.40 -19.05
C VAL A 323 5.76 5.78 -18.51
N THR A 324 5.63 6.75 -19.40
CA THR A 324 5.19 8.10 -19.06
C THR A 324 3.97 8.45 -19.90
N LEU A 325 2.85 8.74 -19.24
CA LEU A 325 1.63 9.29 -19.83
C LEU A 325 1.41 10.69 -19.29
N LYS A 326 1.33 11.68 -20.17
CA LYS A 326 1.13 13.05 -19.75
C LYS A 326 0.32 13.89 -20.74
N ASN A 327 -0.35 14.93 -20.23
CA ASN A 327 -1.11 15.91 -21.02
C ASN A 327 -2.17 15.27 -21.93
N SER A 328 -2.72 14.11 -21.56
CA SER A 328 -3.47 13.24 -22.46
C SER A 328 -4.94 13.13 -22.08
N SER A 329 -5.78 12.86 -23.07
CA SER A 329 -7.22 12.62 -22.91
C SER A 329 -7.57 11.26 -23.49
N ILE A 330 -7.95 10.33 -22.62
CA ILE A 330 -8.21 8.93 -22.96
C ILE A 330 -9.67 8.60 -22.61
N SER A 331 -10.33 7.88 -23.54
CA SER A 331 -11.71 7.41 -23.35
C SER A 331 -11.86 6.01 -23.96
N VAL A 332 -11.62 4.97 -23.16
CA VAL A 332 -11.59 3.56 -23.59
C VAL A 332 -12.35 2.67 -22.61
N ASP A 333 -12.74 1.46 -23.03
CA ASP A 333 -13.33 0.52 -22.08
C ASP A 333 -12.25 -0.01 -21.12
N ASP A 334 -11.08 -0.40 -21.65
CA ASP A 334 -9.98 -0.96 -20.86
C ASP A 334 -8.71 -0.10 -21.00
N LEU A 335 -8.17 0.34 -19.87
CA LEU A 335 -6.91 1.07 -19.79
C LEU A 335 -5.86 0.25 -19.03
N ALA A 336 -4.77 -0.10 -19.73
CA ALA A 336 -3.63 -0.79 -19.15
C ALA A 336 -2.35 0.05 -19.26
N ILE A 337 -1.64 0.27 -18.15
CA ILE A 337 -0.36 1.00 -18.14
C ILE A 337 0.67 0.20 -17.36
N ASP A 338 1.66 -0.36 -18.04
CA ASP A 338 2.55 -1.39 -17.54
C ASP A 338 4.02 -0.95 -17.54
N GLY A 339 4.57 -0.65 -16.37
CA GLY A 339 6.02 -0.51 -16.12
C GLY A 339 6.59 -1.84 -15.62
N ILE A 340 7.00 -2.75 -16.51
CA ILE A 340 7.22 -4.15 -16.19
C ILE A 340 8.61 -4.67 -16.56
N SER A 341 9.00 -5.78 -15.95
CA SER A 341 10.11 -6.61 -16.39
C SER A 341 9.65 -7.71 -17.35
N SER A 342 8.51 -8.33 -17.07
CA SER A 342 7.87 -9.30 -17.95
C SER A 342 6.37 -9.43 -17.66
N VAL A 343 5.63 -9.80 -18.69
CA VAL A 343 4.21 -10.19 -18.61
C VAL A 343 4.04 -11.57 -19.21
N THR A 344 3.27 -12.41 -18.57
CA THR A 344 2.80 -13.68 -19.10
C THR A 344 1.28 -13.73 -19.11
N THR A 345 0.71 -14.21 -20.20
CA THR A 345 -0.74 -14.39 -20.35
C THR A 345 -1.09 -15.84 -20.62
N ARG A 346 -2.30 -16.26 -20.24
CA ARG A 346 -2.84 -17.59 -20.53
C ARG A 346 -3.47 -17.66 -21.92
N GLY A 347 -3.85 -18.87 -22.39
CA GLY A 347 -4.43 -19.16 -23.69
C GLY A 347 -5.75 -18.48 -24.01
N ASP A 348 -6.40 -17.94 -23.01
CA ASP A 348 -7.64 -17.17 -23.15
C ASP A 348 -7.41 -15.64 -23.11
N GLY A 349 -6.15 -15.21 -23.21
CA GLY A 349 -5.78 -13.79 -23.16
C GLY A 349 -5.69 -13.19 -21.76
N LYS A 350 -6.08 -13.93 -20.72
CA LYS A 350 -5.99 -13.43 -19.35
C LYS A 350 -4.55 -13.39 -18.85
N ARG A 351 -4.19 -12.31 -18.19
CA ARG A 351 -2.89 -12.18 -17.55
C ARG A 351 -2.73 -13.23 -16.45
N MET A 352 -1.60 -13.93 -16.45
CA MET A 352 -1.23 -14.87 -15.38
C MET A 352 -0.34 -14.18 -14.38
N GLU A 353 0.71 -13.52 -14.87
CA GLU A 353 1.71 -12.84 -14.05
C GLU A 353 2.14 -11.53 -14.69
N THR A 354 2.26 -10.52 -13.87
CA THR A 354 2.91 -9.25 -14.21
C THR A 354 4.06 -9.06 -13.23
N LEU A 355 5.28 -9.20 -13.72
CA LEU A 355 6.49 -9.09 -12.91
C LEU A 355 7.16 -7.74 -13.15
N THR A 356 7.66 -7.15 -12.09
CA THR A 356 8.29 -5.84 -12.13
C THR A 356 9.57 -5.80 -11.26
N ALA A 357 10.23 -4.67 -11.21
CA ALA A 357 11.37 -4.39 -10.36
C ALA A 357 11.33 -2.91 -9.95
N PRO A 358 11.96 -2.49 -8.86
CA PRO A 358 11.88 -1.09 -8.38
C PRO A 358 12.29 -0.01 -9.39
N ASP A 359 13.10 -0.35 -10.39
CA ASP A 359 13.51 0.54 -11.48
C ASP A 359 12.55 0.55 -12.69
N ARG A 360 11.45 -0.22 -12.63
CA ARG A 360 10.37 -0.21 -13.62
C ARG A 360 9.33 0.81 -13.19
N THR A 361 9.14 1.84 -14.02
CA THR A 361 8.39 3.02 -13.58
C THR A 361 7.16 3.29 -14.42
N VAL A 362 6.10 3.74 -13.78
CA VAL A 362 4.94 4.36 -14.41
C VAL A 362 4.77 5.77 -13.84
N THR A 363 4.68 6.75 -14.72
CA THR A 363 4.40 8.14 -14.33
C THR A 363 3.23 8.68 -15.14
N ILE A 364 2.20 9.14 -14.45
CA ILE A 364 1.00 9.73 -15.07
C ILE A 364 0.84 11.15 -14.54
N SER A 365 0.72 12.11 -15.43
CA SER A 365 0.55 13.51 -15.05
C SER A 365 -0.37 14.27 -16.01
N ASN A 366 -1.07 15.26 -15.49
CA ASN A 366 -1.87 16.23 -16.24
C ASN A 366 -2.77 15.57 -17.30
N SER A 367 -3.50 14.51 -16.93
CA SER A 367 -4.28 13.69 -17.87
C SER A 367 -5.69 13.43 -17.34
N THR A 368 -6.63 13.30 -18.27
CA THR A 368 -8.00 12.86 -17.99
C THR A 368 -8.19 11.48 -18.59
N LEU A 369 -8.52 10.52 -17.75
CA LEU A 369 -8.60 9.11 -18.08
C LEU A 369 -10.01 8.61 -17.80
N THR A 370 -10.74 8.28 -18.83
CA THR A 370 -12.09 7.75 -18.75
C THR A 370 -12.06 6.31 -19.20
N ALA A 371 -12.34 5.37 -18.30
CA ALA A 371 -12.30 3.94 -18.61
C ALA A 371 -13.24 3.16 -17.70
N ASN A 372 -13.64 1.97 -18.17
CA ASN A 372 -14.43 1.05 -17.38
C ASN A 372 -13.54 0.17 -16.48
N GLU A 373 -12.45 -0.33 -17.04
CA GLU A 373 -11.44 -1.10 -16.31
C GLU A 373 -10.10 -0.36 -16.38
N VAL A 374 -9.41 -0.25 -15.25
CA VAL A 374 -8.11 0.40 -15.14
C VAL A 374 -7.13 -0.52 -14.44
N GLY A 375 -6.05 -0.90 -15.12
CA GLY A 375 -4.92 -1.63 -14.55
C GLY A 375 -3.62 -0.85 -14.74
N ILE A 376 -2.96 -0.47 -13.65
CA ILE A 376 -1.68 0.23 -13.68
C ILE A 376 -0.66 -0.54 -12.85
N TYR A 377 0.36 -1.07 -13.49
CA TYR A 377 1.34 -1.96 -12.87
C TYR A 377 2.75 -1.45 -13.07
N GLY A 378 3.56 -1.42 -12.00
CA GLY A 378 4.93 -0.97 -12.09
C GLY A 378 5.75 -1.36 -10.87
N GLY A 379 7.07 -1.23 -10.93
CA GLY A 379 7.92 -1.29 -9.75
C GLY A 379 7.80 -0.03 -8.92
N LYS A 380 7.64 1.10 -9.60
CA LYS A 380 7.33 2.38 -8.98
C LYS A 380 6.25 3.09 -9.79
N VAL A 381 5.15 3.44 -9.14
CA VAL A 381 4.01 4.10 -9.79
C VAL A 381 3.78 5.47 -9.20
N THR A 382 3.71 6.49 -10.05
CA THR A 382 3.44 7.87 -9.67
C THR A 382 2.26 8.41 -10.46
N VAL A 383 1.22 8.84 -9.76
CA VAL A 383 0.04 9.52 -10.30
C VAL A 383 -0.03 10.90 -9.66
N ASP A 384 0.13 11.94 -10.47
CA ASP A 384 0.16 13.32 -9.99
C ASP A 384 -1.25 13.87 -9.68
N ASN A 385 -1.29 15.01 -8.98
CA ASN A 385 -2.51 15.68 -8.53
C ASN A 385 -3.42 16.23 -9.64
N ASN A 386 -2.90 16.40 -10.84
CA ASN A 386 -3.65 16.86 -12.02
C ASN A 386 -4.16 15.71 -12.90
N VAL A 387 -4.19 14.49 -12.37
CA VAL A 387 -4.75 13.33 -13.04
C VAL A 387 -6.14 13.03 -12.48
N SER A 388 -7.08 12.82 -13.38
CA SER A 388 -8.45 12.46 -12.99
C SER A 388 -8.91 11.22 -13.72
N PHE A 389 -9.47 10.28 -12.97
CA PHE A 389 -10.07 9.05 -13.48
C PHE A 389 -11.60 9.13 -13.38
N TYR A 390 -12.27 8.72 -14.43
CA TYR A 390 -13.73 8.63 -14.52
C TYR A 390 -14.15 7.30 -15.14
N PRO A 391 -15.24 6.66 -14.72
CA PRO A 391 -15.79 5.51 -15.41
C PRO A 391 -16.56 5.97 -16.65
N LEU A 392 -16.53 5.18 -17.73
CA LEU A 392 -17.36 5.39 -18.91
C LEU A 392 -18.85 5.11 -18.64
N SER A 393 -19.13 4.17 -17.76
CA SER A 393 -20.49 3.80 -17.39
C SER A 393 -20.65 3.65 -15.86
N PRO A 394 -21.85 3.91 -15.32
CA PRO A 394 -22.08 3.95 -13.87
C PRO A 394 -21.99 2.57 -13.17
N ASN A 395 -21.89 1.47 -13.90
CA ASN A 395 -21.89 0.10 -13.33
C ASN A 395 -20.50 -0.54 -13.38
N GLN A 396 -19.44 0.21 -13.13
CA GLN A 396 -18.12 -0.22 -13.51
C GLN A 396 -17.20 -0.74 -12.42
N ARG A 397 -16.23 -1.58 -12.85
CA ARG A 397 -15.83 -2.76 -12.11
C ARG A 397 -14.47 -2.61 -11.45
N ASP A 398 -13.38 -2.56 -12.17
CA ASP A 398 -12.09 -2.77 -11.55
C ASP A 398 -11.17 -1.57 -11.74
N PHE A 399 -10.63 -1.10 -10.63
CA PHE A 399 -9.59 -0.09 -10.63
C PHE A 399 -8.42 -0.60 -9.80
N GLU A 400 -7.31 -0.88 -10.46
CA GLU A 400 -6.17 -1.50 -9.82
C GLU A 400 -4.89 -0.73 -10.13
N ILE A 401 -4.17 -0.32 -9.07
CA ILE A 401 -2.83 0.26 -9.17
C ILE A 401 -1.88 -0.49 -8.25
N VAL A 402 -0.87 -1.12 -8.83
CA VAL A 402 0.07 -1.96 -8.09
C VAL A 402 1.51 -1.55 -8.37
N ALA A 403 2.22 -1.17 -7.31
CA ALA A 403 3.67 -1.09 -7.31
C ALA A 403 4.24 -2.41 -6.75
N GLY A 404 4.52 -3.36 -7.63
CA GLY A 404 4.93 -4.72 -7.25
C GLY A 404 4.51 -5.78 -8.27
N ASN A 405 4.74 -7.04 -7.94
CA ASN A 405 4.37 -8.17 -8.80
C ASN A 405 2.89 -8.55 -8.58
N VAL A 406 2.23 -8.96 -9.65
CA VAL A 406 0.85 -9.43 -9.61
C VAL A 406 0.76 -10.85 -10.16
N TYR A 407 0.14 -11.73 -9.41
CA TYR A 407 -0.18 -13.11 -9.78
C TYR A 407 -1.71 -13.21 -9.92
N HIS A 408 -2.22 -12.87 -11.09
CA HIS A 408 -3.65 -12.65 -11.33
C HIS A 408 -4.53 -13.87 -11.04
N GLU A 409 -4.10 -15.07 -11.43
CA GLU A 409 -4.87 -16.30 -11.15
C GLU A 409 -4.95 -16.63 -9.65
N GLN A 410 -3.98 -16.16 -8.89
CA GLN A 410 -3.89 -16.38 -7.45
C GLN A 410 -4.52 -15.24 -6.66
N GLY A 411 -4.85 -14.11 -7.29
CA GLY A 411 -5.25 -12.88 -6.61
C GLY A 411 -4.20 -12.40 -5.60
N ARG A 412 -2.91 -12.59 -5.95
CA ARG A 412 -1.79 -12.37 -5.05
C ARG A 412 -0.91 -11.25 -5.57
N TYR A 413 -0.56 -10.34 -4.68
CA TYR A 413 0.35 -9.23 -4.90
C TYR A 413 1.57 -9.37 -4.01
N THR A 414 2.76 -9.07 -4.54
CA THR A 414 3.99 -9.03 -3.75
C THR A 414 4.79 -7.78 -4.05
N SER A 415 5.40 -7.20 -3.04
CA SER A 415 6.26 -6.04 -3.19
C SER A 415 7.57 -6.22 -2.43
N VAL A 416 8.59 -5.47 -2.83
CA VAL A 416 9.88 -5.38 -2.17
C VAL A 416 10.23 -3.91 -1.95
N ALA A 417 11.23 -3.62 -1.13
CA ALA A 417 11.70 -2.26 -0.91
C ALA A 417 11.97 -1.53 -2.23
N GLY A 418 11.41 -0.32 -2.37
CA GLY A 418 11.46 0.48 -3.60
C GLY A 418 10.30 0.24 -4.56
N ASN A 419 9.39 -0.70 -4.28
CA ASN A 419 8.09 -0.79 -4.96
C ASN A 419 7.13 0.24 -4.36
N ASP A 420 7.25 1.48 -4.79
CA ASP A 420 6.56 2.62 -4.21
C ASP A 420 5.37 3.04 -5.06
N LEU A 421 4.22 3.17 -4.44
CA LEU A 421 3.04 3.78 -5.03
C LEU A 421 2.84 5.20 -4.48
N GLN A 422 2.83 6.18 -5.37
CA GLN A 422 2.41 7.54 -5.06
C GLN A 422 1.15 7.86 -5.88
N PHE A 423 0.02 8.02 -5.21
CA PHE A 423 -1.23 8.40 -5.83
C PHE A 423 -1.73 9.71 -5.24
N ARG A 424 -1.71 10.77 -6.05
CA ARG A 424 -2.19 12.11 -5.70
C ARG A 424 -3.38 12.55 -6.53
N GLY A 425 -3.83 11.69 -7.43
CA GLY A 425 -4.89 11.95 -8.39
C GLY A 425 -6.28 12.00 -7.79
N ASN A 426 -7.26 12.22 -8.67
CA ASN A 426 -8.67 12.20 -8.35
C ASN A 426 -9.30 10.94 -8.95
N LEU A 427 -9.92 10.14 -8.13
CA LEU A 427 -10.69 8.97 -8.53
C LEU A 427 -12.17 9.23 -8.29
N ASN A 428 -12.98 9.22 -9.35
CA ASN A 428 -14.39 9.58 -9.27
C ASN A 428 -15.28 8.47 -9.84
N GLY A 429 -16.31 8.08 -9.11
CA GLY A 429 -17.40 7.24 -9.61
C GLY A 429 -17.12 5.76 -9.82
N PHE A 430 -15.94 5.26 -9.49
CA PHE A 430 -15.61 3.83 -9.56
C PHE A 430 -16.21 3.06 -8.39
N GLY A 431 -16.50 1.77 -8.59
CA GLY A 431 -16.86 0.87 -7.51
C GLY A 431 -18.19 1.18 -6.83
N THR A 432 -19.23 1.50 -7.56
CA THR A 432 -20.55 1.85 -6.99
C THR A 432 -21.37 0.65 -6.54
N THR A 433 -20.91 -0.57 -6.74
CA THR A 433 -21.57 -1.82 -6.33
C THR A 433 -20.66 -2.65 -5.42
N ASP A 434 -21.25 -3.52 -4.61
CA ASP A 434 -20.51 -4.40 -3.67
C ASP A 434 -19.54 -5.39 -4.37
N ASP A 435 -19.73 -5.62 -5.67
CA ASP A 435 -18.91 -6.54 -6.46
C ASP A 435 -17.66 -5.90 -7.09
N THR A 436 -17.46 -4.61 -6.90
CA THR A 436 -16.36 -3.86 -7.51
C THR A 436 -15.25 -3.61 -6.51
N SER A 437 -14.01 -3.83 -6.90
CA SER A 437 -12.84 -3.59 -6.06
C SER A 437 -11.96 -2.47 -6.60
N ILE A 438 -11.64 -1.54 -5.72
CA ILE A 438 -10.58 -0.56 -5.96
C ILE A 438 -9.38 -0.98 -5.13
N VAL A 439 -8.28 -1.31 -5.79
CA VAL A 439 -7.06 -1.81 -5.14
C VAL A 439 -5.90 -0.88 -5.42
N LEU A 440 -5.25 -0.41 -4.36
CA LEU A 440 -3.97 0.28 -4.42
C LEU A 440 -2.96 -0.47 -3.56
N PHE A 441 -1.87 -0.93 -4.16
CA PHE A 441 -0.89 -1.76 -3.47
C PHE A 441 0.55 -1.36 -3.78
N GLY A 442 1.43 -1.44 -2.78
CA GLY A 442 2.87 -1.23 -2.91
C GLY A 442 3.63 -1.61 -1.64
N ASN A 443 4.95 -1.55 -1.67
CA ASN A 443 5.77 -1.64 -0.45
C ASN A 443 5.57 -0.39 0.41
N THR A 444 5.58 0.78 -0.23
CA THR A 444 5.11 2.03 0.35
C THR A 444 3.94 2.59 -0.47
N VAL A 445 2.97 3.19 0.19
CA VAL A 445 1.82 3.84 -0.44
C VAL A 445 1.67 5.25 0.11
N ASN A 446 1.80 6.23 -0.76
CA ASN A 446 1.63 7.65 -0.42
C ASN A 446 0.39 8.21 -1.13
N LEU A 447 -0.57 8.71 -0.34
CA LEU A 447 -1.84 9.27 -0.79
C LEU A 447 -1.94 10.78 -0.52
N ASP A 448 -0.83 11.48 -0.35
CA ASP A 448 -0.83 12.90 0.01
C ASP A 448 -1.59 13.74 -1.02
N GLY A 449 -2.66 14.39 -0.60
CA GLY A 449 -3.53 15.19 -1.45
C GLY A 449 -4.48 14.40 -2.35
N ALA A 450 -4.50 13.06 -2.27
CA ALA A 450 -5.39 12.22 -3.05
C ALA A 450 -6.88 12.49 -2.76
N ARG A 451 -7.71 12.33 -3.78
CA ARG A 451 -9.16 12.48 -3.66
C ARG A 451 -9.87 11.25 -4.20
N PHE A 452 -10.57 10.57 -3.35
CA PHE A 452 -11.43 9.44 -3.68
C PHE A 452 -12.90 9.87 -3.52
N GLY A 453 -13.57 10.06 -4.64
CA GLY A 453 -14.90 10.66 -4.68
C GLY A 453 -14.89 12.20 -4.57
N ASP A 454 -15.94 12.82 -5.09
CA ASP A 454 -16.18 14.26 -4.96
C ASP A 454 -17.08 14.51 -3.73
N PRO A 455 -16.75 15.45 -2.83
CA PRO A 455 -17.62 15.80 -1.72
C PRO A 455 -19.06 16.13 -2.10
N LEU A 456 -19.28 16.59 -3.33
CA LEU A 456 -20.59 17.08 -3.79
C LEU A 456 -21.38 16.07 -4.62
N HIS A 457 -20.75 15.21 -5.42
CA HIS A 457 -21.47 14.49 -6.49
C HIS A 457 -21.14 13.02 -6.67
N SER A 458 -19.96 12.55 -6.28
CA SER A 458 -19.54 11.16 -6.54
C SER A 458 -18.88 10.51 -5.33
N SER A 459 -19.00 9.20 -5.28
CA SER A 459 -18.35 8.36 -4.28
C SER A 459 -17.59 7.24 -5.01
N VAL A 460 -16.63 6.63 -4.35
CA VAL A 460 -15.94 5.43 -4.82
C VAL A 460 -16.39 4.23 -4.00
N GLY A 461 -16.46 3.05 -4.61
CA GLY A 461 -16.91 1.82 -3.93
C GLY A 461 -15.91 1.27 -2.94
N GLY A 462 -15.97 -0.01 -2.67
CA GLY A 462 -15.10 -0.71 -1.72
C GLY A 462 -13.62 -0.47 -2.04
N LEU A 463 -12.90 0.19 -1.14
CA LEU A 463 -11.53 0.64 -1.34
C LEU A 463 -10.58 -0.19 -0.47
N LYS A 464 -9.61 -0.85 -1.11
CA LYS A 464 -8.54 -1.60 -0.44
C LYS A 464 -7.19 -0.96 -0.75
N ILE A 465 -6.52 -0.46 0.27
CA ILE A 465 -5.20 0.16 0.14
C ILE A 465 -4.22 -0.58 1.04
N GLY A 466 -3.16 -1.11 0.45
CA GLY A 466 -2.19 -1.92 1.17
C GLY A 466 -0.74 -1.50 0.92
N ALA A 467 -0.05 -1.09 2.00
CA ALA A 467 1.41 -1.04 2.04
C ALA A 467 1.90 -2.32 2.73
N ALA A 468 2.31 -3.32 1.95
CA ALA A 468 2.62 -4.64 2.49
C ALA A 468 3.62 -5.38 1.59
N ASN A 469 4.34 -6.36 2.15
CA ASN A 469 5.21 -7.24 1.38
C ASN A 469 4.40 -8.23 0.53
N GLU A 470 3.27 -8.69 1.04
CA GLU A 470 2.39 -9.61 0.35
C GLU A 470 0.93 -9.37 0.73
N VAL A 471 0.05 -9.48 -0.27
CA VAL A 471 -1.40 -9.53 -0.10
C VAL A 471 -1.94 -10.68 -0.94
N ASN A 472 -2.84 -11.48 -0.38
CA ASN A 472 -3.58 -12.51 -1.07
C ASN A 472 -5.09 -12.23 -0.90
N ALA A 473 -5.76 -12.00 -2.03
CA ALA A 473 -7.17 -11.60 -2.08
C ALA A 473 -8.01 -12.53 -2.98
N LYS A 474 -7.56 -13.76 -3.23
CA LYS A 474 -8.19 -14.70 -4.19
C LYS A 474 -9.63 -15.05 -3.85
N GLU A 475 -9.95 -15.15 -2.59
CA GLU A 475 -11.29 -15.53 -2.16
C GLU A 475 -11.96 -14.32 -1.49
N ARG A 476 -13.20 -14.07 -1.83
CA ARG A 476 -13.99 -12.91 -1.37
C ARG A 476 -14.00 -12.70 0.16
N HIS A 477 -13.82 -13.80 0.91
CA HIS A 477 -13.84 -13.84 2.37
C HIS A 477 -12.54 -14.40 3.00
N LYS A 478 -11.44 -14.42 2.23
CA LYS A 478 -10.13 -14.89 2.72
C LYS A 478 -9.04 -13.93 2.26
N PHE A 479 -8.96 -12.82 2.93
CA PHE A 479 -7.92 -11.85 2.72
C PHE A 479 -6.75 -12.16 3.67
N ALA A 480 -5.55 -12.17 3.14
CA ALA A 480 -4.34 -12.27 3.95
C ALA A 480 -3.33 -11.21 3.51
N ALA A 481 -2.75 -10.52 4.45
CA ALA A 481 -1.72 -9.52 4.19
C ALA A 481 -0.58 -9.66 5.20
N THR A 482 0.64 -9.34 4.78
CA THR A 482 1.82 -9.34 5.64
C THR A 482 2.58 -8.04 5.44
N SER A 483 2.69 -7.25 6.50
CA SER A 483 3.46 -6.02 6.51
C SER A 483 4.41 -5.95 7.71
N THR A 484 5.52 -5.25 7.54
CA THR A 484 6.50 -4.90 8.56
C THR A 484 6.48 -3.38 8.79
N ALA A 485 7.11 -2.86 9.82
CA ALA A 485 7.18 -1.42 10.09
C ALA A 485 7.71 -0.59 8.89
N ALA A 486 8.51 -1.20 8.01
CA ALA A 486 9.01 -0.57 6.79
C ALA A 486 7.94 -0.34 5.69
N ASN A 487 6.83 -1.07 5.75
CA ASN A 487 5.72 -0.91 4.82
C ASN A 487 4.86 0.29 5.25
N THR A 488 5.05 1.44 4.62
CA THR A 488 4.41 2.68 5.06
C THR A 488 3.20 3.06 4.19
N LEU A 489 2.08 3.32 4.84
CA LEU A 489 0.92 3.97 4.24
C LEU A 489 0.80 5.38 4.81
N SER A 490 0.91 6.39 3.97
CA SER A 490 0.75 7.79 4.36
C SER A 490 -0.34 8.50 3.59
N ALA A 491 -1.07 9.38 4.27
CA ALA A 491 -2.06 10.26 3.65
C ALA A 491 -2.07 11.61 4.38
N ASN A 492 -1.62 12.65 3.69
CA ASN A 492 -1.67 14.02 4.20
C ASN A 492 -2.62 14.87 3.35
N GLY A 493 -3.65 15.42 3.96
CA GLY A 493 -4.66 16.24 3.27
C GLY A 493 -5.51 15.44 2.27
N ALA A 494 -5.57 14.14 2.39
CA ALA A 494 -6.40 13.29 1.54
C ALA A 494 -7.88 13.39 1.91
N TYR A 495 -8.74 13.13 0.94
CA TYR A 495 -10.17 13.03 1.12
C TYR A 495 -10.70 11.73 0.54
N ILE A 496 -11.45 10.96 1.33
CA ILE A 496 -12.05 9.68 0.90
C ILE A 496 -13.54 9.70 1.17
N LYS A 497 -14.35 9.49 0.13
CA LYS A 497 -15.80 9.32 0.23
C LYS A 497 -16.22 8.00 -0.41
N SER A 498 -16.81 7.12 0.39
CA SER A 498 -17.19 5.77 -0.05
C SER A 498 -18.61 5.40 0.39
N PRO A 499 -19.45 4.82 -0.50
CA PRO A 499 -20.73 4.22 -0.13
C PRO A 499 -20.56 2.81 0.46
N ALA A 500 -19.36 2.26 0.47
CA ALA A 500 -19.02 0.93 0.97
C ALA A 500 -17.92 1.02 2.03
N SER A 501 -17.53 -0.11 2.60
CA SER A 501 -16.42 -0.18 3.56
C SER A 501 -15.07 0.05 2.90
N ILE A 502 -14.11 0.57 3.66
CA ILE A 502 -12.73 0.77 3.24
C ILE A 502 -11.78 0.00 4.14
N GLN A 503 -10.74 -0.58 3.53
CA GLN A 503 -9.71 -1.33 4.23
C GLN A 503 -8.33 -0.75 3.94
N LEU A 504 -7.62 -0.37 4.98
CA LEU A 504 -6.31 0.30 4.94
C LEU A 504 -5.30 -0.54 5.71
N LEU A 505 -4.27 -0.99 5.03
CA LEU A 505 -3.26 -1.90 5.55
C LEU A 505 -1.87 -1.30 5.46
N GLY A 506 -1.04 -1.52 6.47
CA GLY A 506 0.36 -1.11 6.44
C GLY A 506 1.15 -1.71 7.61
N GLY A 507 2.44 -1.48 7.63
CA GLY A 507 3.26 -1.71 8.81
C GLY A 507 3.31 -0.45 9.68
N THR A 508 3.44 0.70 9.03
CA THR A 508 3.26 2.02 9.63
C THR A 508 2.21 2.78 8.82
N VAL A 509 1.15 3.23 9.48
CA VAL A 509 0.04 3.96 8.86
C VAL A 509 -0.07 5.34 9.47
N THR A 510 -0.02 6.39 8.64
CA THR A 510 -0.11 7.78 9.10
C THR A 510 -1.13 8.58 8.31
N PHE A 511 -2.11 9.11 9.00
CA PHE A 511 -3.10 10.04 8.46
C PHE A 511 -2.86 11.42 9.07
N THR A 512 -2.51 12.40 8.22
CA THR A 512 -2.32 13.80 8.66
C THR A 512 -3.33 14.68 7.95
N ASN A 513 -4.12 15.45 8.67
CA ASN A 513 -5.15 16.34 8.10
C ASN A 513 -6.08 15.65 7.08
N THR A 514 -6.38 14.38 7.30
CA THR A 514 -7.15 13.55 6.37
C THR A 514 -8.60 13.45 6.80
N ASN A 515 -9.52 13.45 5.83
CA ASN A 515 -10.95 13.30 6.08
C ASN A 515 -11.49 12.08 5.34
N MET A 516 -12.35 11.31 6.03
CA MET A 516 -13.03 10.15 5.45
C MET A 516 -14.54 10.24 5.74
N ASP A 517 -15.35 9.97 4.71
CA ASP A 517 -16.82 9.96 4.78
C ASP A 517 -17.34 8.67 4.15
N VAL A 518 -17.53 7.64 4.97
CA VAL A 518 -17.76 6.25 4.58
C VAL A 518 -19.11 5.79 5.08
N GLU A 519 -19.97 5.20 4.21
CA GLU A 519 -21.25 4.64 4.65
C GLU A 519 -21.09 3.32 5.43
N GLY A 520 -20.09 2.54 5.08
CA GLY A 520 -19.74 1.28 5.73
C GLY A 520 -18.72 1.45 6.86
N GLU A 521 -17.79 0.52 6.95
CA GLU A 521 -16.74 0.48 7.94
C GLU A 521 -15.44 1.14 7.43
N ILE A 522 -14.71 1.79 8.34
CA ILE A 522 -13.31 2.15 8.18
C ILE A 522 -12.47 1.15 8.97
N SER A 523 -11.74 0.28 8.28
CA SER A 523 -10.81 -0.66 8.88
C SER A 523 -9.37 -0.23 8.63
N VAL A 524 -8.58 -0.09 9.69
CA VAL A 524 -7.16 0.28 9.62
C VAL A 524 -6.36 -0.75 10.40
N THR A 525 -5.49 -1.49 9.70
CA THR A 525 -4.75 -2.60 10.33
C THR A 525 -3.26 -2.51 10.04
N THR A 526 -2.42 -2.83 11.02
CA THR A 526 -0.97 -3.04 10.82
C THR A 526 -0.58 -4.48 11.11
N GLY A 527 0.54 -4.92 10.52
CA GLY A 527 1.08 -6.26 10.75
C GLY A 527 0.57 -7.30 9.77
N ALA A 528 0.43 -8.52 10.27
CA ALA A 528 -0.12 -9.64 9.51
C ALA A 528 -1.61 -9.81 9.82
N LEU A 529 -2.43 -9.64 8.81
CA LEU A 529 -3.87 -9.91 8.84
C LEU A 529 -4.17 -11.21 8.10
N ARG A 530 -4.98 -12.07 8.68
CA ARG A 530 -5.51 -13.27 8.04
C ARG A 530 -6.98 -13.44 8.38
N GLU A 531 -7.81 -13.32 7.38
CA GLU A 531 -9.23 -13.67 7.45
C GLU A 531 -9.43 -15.14 7.08
N LEU A 532 -10.14 -15.88 7.89
CA LEU A 532 -10.31 -17.34 7.78
C LEU A 532 -11.74 -17.75 7.34
N GLY A 533 -12.55 -16.78 6.97
CA GLY A 533 -13.97 -16.92 6.60
C GLY A 533 -14.74 -15.68 6.99
N ASP A 534 -16.08 -15.77 6.98
CA ASP A 534 -16.95 -14.60 7.16
C ASP A 534 -16.87 -13.97 8.56
N GLU A 535 -16.37 -14.70 9.58
CA GLU A 535 -16.42 -14.25 10.96
C GLU A 535 -15.09 -14.48 11.72
N ALA A 536 -14.14 -15.22 11.17
CA ALA A 536 -12.89 -15.55 11.86
C ALA A 536 -11.71 -14.77 11.30
N ARG A 537 -10.96 -14.08 12.16
CA ARG A 537 -9.75 -13.36 11.76
C ARG A 537 -8.63 -13.46 12.79
N THR A 538 -7.41 -13.32 12.32
CA THR A 538 -6.23 -13.19 13.17
C THR A 538 -5.41 -12.00 12.73
N ILE A 539 -5.04 -11.16 13.67
CA ILE A 539 -4.16 -10.02 13.46
C ILE A 539 -2.95 -10.19 14.38
N THR A 540 -1.76 -10.15 13.79
CA THR A 540 -0.50 -10.20 14.54
C THR A 540 0.27 -8.92 14.26
N THR A 541 0.58 -8.18 15.30
CA THR A 541 1.27 -6.90 15.22
C THR A 541 2.50 -6.88 16.12
N ALA A 542 3.49 -6.07 15.78
CA ALA A 542 4.63 -5.76 16.63
C ALA A 542 4.50 -4.31 17.17
N ALA A 543 5.13 -4.01 18.28
CA ALA A 543 5.02 -2.72 18.94
C ALA A 543 5.56 -1.53 18.10
N ASP A 544 6.44 -1.77 17.14
CA ASP A 544 6.95 -0.79 16.18
C ASP A 544 6.01 -0.56 14.98
N GLN A 545 4.98 -1.38 14.83
CA GLN A 545 3.95 -1.24 13.80
C GLN A 545 2.86 -0.29 14.27
N GLN A 546 2.92 0.95 13.80
CA GLN A 546 2.16 2.05 14.37
C GLN A 546 1.06 2.57 13.44
N ILE A 547 -0.08 2.94 14.03
CA ILE A 547 -1.12 3.74 13.40
C ILE A 547 -1.15 5.12 14.05
N THR A 548 -1.08 6.17 13.24
CA THR A 548 -1.11 7.56 13.69
C THR A 548 -2.19 8.35 12.97
N PHE A 549 -3.06 8.97 13.74
CA PHE A 549 -3.99 10.00 13.27
C PHE A 549 -3.50 11.34 13.83
N ASP A 550 -2.97 12.20 12.95
CA ASP A 550 -2.25 13.42 13.31
C ASP A 550 -2.92 14.69 12.74
N GLY A 551 -2.70 15.81 13.42
CA GLY A 551 -3.21 17.11 13.01
C GLY A 551 -4.73 17.23 13.18
N THR A 552 -5.46 17.53 12.10
CA THR A 552 -6.92 17.68 12.13
C THR A 552 -7.57 16.74 11.12
N GLY A 553 -8.68 16.11 11.51
CA GLY A 553 -9.38 15.21 10.59
C GLY A 553 -10.70 14.72 11.15
N THR A 554 -11.64 14.45 10.25
CA THR A 554 -12.94 13.85 10.59
C THR A 554 -13.11 12.54 9.86
N TYR A 555 -13.36 11.48 10.62
CA TYR A 555 -13.58 10.12 10.14
C TYR A 555 -15.02 9.72 10.46
N LYS A 556 -15.88 9.78 9.42
CA LYS A 556 -17.30 9.42 9.54
C LYS A 556 -17.53 8.04 8.96
N ALA A 557 -18.13 7.16 9.75
CA ALA A 557 -18.43 5.80 9.31
C ALA A 557 -19.58 5.18 10.10
N LYS A 558 -20.11 4.05 9.60
CA LYS A 558 -21.00 3.19 10.39
C LYS A 558 -20.22 2.60 11.57
N SER A 559 -19.04 2.03 11.32
CA SER A 559 -18.12 1.54 12.34
C SER A 559 -16.66 1.88 11.98
N ILE A 560 -15.82 1.97 12.98
CA ILE A 560 -14.39 2.21 12.82
C ILE A 560 -13.62 1.16 13.61
N ASP A 561 -12.80 0.41 12.93
CA ASP A 561 -11.95 -0.65 13.47
C ASP A 561 -10.47 -0.34 13.24
N VAL A 562 -9.72 -0.14 14.32
CA VAL A 562 -8.29 0.25 14.28
C VAL A 562 -7.47 -0.78 15.05
N ARG A 563 -6.62 -1.52 14.33
CA ARG A 563 -5.78 -2.60 14.89
C ARG A 563 -4.32 -2.37 14.59
N GLY A 564 -3.55 -2.02 15.59
CA GLY A 564 -2.13 -1.71 15.43
C GLY A 564 -1.25 -2.33 16.51
N GLY A 565 0.07 -2.31 16.26
CA GLY A 565 1.04 -2.57 17.34
C GLY A 565 1.05 -1.43 18.34
N LYS A 566 0.90 -0.20 17.85
CA LYS A 566 0.71 1.01 18.65
C LYS A 566 -0.27 1.94 17.95
N VAL A 567 -1.16 2.62 18.67
CA VAL A 567 -2.14 3.53 18.09
C VAL A 567 -2.06 4.90 18.76
N LEU A 568 -1.89 5.93 17.92
CA LEU A 568 -1.82 7.33 18.32
C LEU A 568 -2.94 8.14 17.66
N VAL A 569 -3.73 8.82 18.45
CA VAL A 569 -4.82 9.70 18.00
C VAL A 569 -4.66 11.08 18.63
N ASP A 570 -4.38 12.07 17.81
CA ASP A 570 -4.19 13.44 18.25
C ASP A 570 -5.52 14.14 18.61
N SER A 571 -5.44 15.22 19.36
CA SER A 571 -6.57 16.01 19.86
C SER A 571 -7.43 16.68 18.77
N GLY A 572 -6.86 16.92 17.59
CA GLY A 572 -7.58 17.46 16.44
C GLY A 572 -8.43 16.46 15.67
N ILE A 573 -8.40 15.19 16.03
CA ILE A 573 -9.08 14.10 15.33
C ILE A 573 -10.49 13.87 15.91
N THR A 574 -11.45 13.72 15.01
CA THR A 574 -12.83 13.36 15.38
C THR A 574 -13.27 12.10 14.66
N PHE A 575 -13.66 11.10 15.42
CA PHE A 575 -14.41 9.95 14.94
C PHE A 575 -15.90 10.19 15.16
N GLU A 576 -16.71 10.08 14.11
CA GLU A 576 -18.15 10.40 14.15
C GLU A 576 -18.97 9.26 13.54
N ALA A 577 -19.94 8.76 14.27
CA ALA A 577 -20.89 7.76 13.75
C ALA A 577 -21.82 8.37 12.71
N LYS A 578 -21.88 7.79 11.53
CA LYS A 578 -22.68 8.33 10.40
C LYS A 578 -24.18 8.18 10.60
N ASN A 579 -24.62 7.10 11.19
CA ASN A 579 -26.01 6.86 11.54
C ASN A 579 -26.12 6.31 12.97
N PRO A 580 -26.26 7.19 13.97
CA PRO A 580 -26.27 6.76 15.37
C PRO A 580 -27.50 5.94 15.79
N ALA A 581 -28.49 5.76 14.92
CA ALA A 581 -29.66 4.92 15.18
C ALA A 581 -29.43 3.43 14.85
N THR A 582 -28.35 3.10 14.15
CA THR A 582 -27.95 1.73 13.81
C THR A 582 -26.82 1.23 14.69
N GLU A 583 -26.44 -0.03 14.53
CA GLU A 583 -25.24 -0.61 15.15
C GLU A 583 -24.01 0.18 14.73
N THR A 584 -23.32 0.78 15.70
CA THR A 584 -22.16 1.65 15.47
C THR A 584 -21.13 1.41 16.54
N GLY A 585 -19.96 0.90 16.17
CA GLY A 585 -18.82 0.65 17.05
C GLY A 585 -17.60 1.51 16.71
N LEU A 586 -16.86 1.90 17.72
CA LEU A 586 -15.51 2.42 17.59
C LEU A 586 -14.60 1.48 18.39
N ASP A 587 -13.78 0.72 17.69
CA ASP A 587 -12.87 -0.23 18.29
C ASP A 587 -11.42 0.13 17.96
N ILE A 588 -10.64 0.48 18.96
CA ILE A 588 -9.23 0.85 18.85
C ILE A 588 -8.43 -0.08 19.74
N ALA A 589 -7.67 -0.98 19.15
CA ALA A 589 -6.87 -1.91 19.91
C ALA A 589 -5.40 -1.93 19.45
N ALA A 590 -4.49 -1.95 20.41
CA ALA A 590 -3.07 -2.18 20.19
C ALA A 590 -2.69 -3.57 20.68
N GLY A 591 -2.12 -4.40 19.78
CA GLY A 591 -1.72 -5.78 20.07
C GLY A 591 -2.32 -6.80 19.13
N ASN A 592 -2.10 -8.06 19.43
CA ASN A 592 -2.58 -9.17 18.63
C ASN A 592 -4.05 -9.46 18.91
N GLU A 593 -4.78 -9.81 17.85
CA GLU A 593 -6.18 -10.24 17.92
C GLU A 593 -6.35 -11.64 17.35
N SER A 594 -7.18 -12.45 17.98
CA SER A 594 -7.64 -13.73 17.47
C SER A 594 -9.14 -13.85 17.69
N ASP A 595 -9.89 -13.78 16.60
CA ASP A 595 -11.30 -14.08 16.56
C ASP A 595 -11.48 -15.48 15.98
N ASN A 596 -12.21 -16.34 16.68
CA ASN A 596 -12.42 -17.74 16.27
C ASN A 596 -13.70 -17.93 15.41
N GLY A 597 -14.44 -16.84 15.13
CA GLY A 597 -15.71 -16.90 14.41
C GLY A 597 -16.86 -17.58 15.18
N ALA A 598 -16.64 -17.90 16.46
CA ALA A 598 -17.64 -18.52 17.34
C ALA A 598 -18.04 -17.58 18.50
N GLY A 599 -17.85 -16.28 18.31
CA GLY A 599 -18.20 -15.25 19.28
C GLY A 599 -17.19 -15.12 20.42
N ALA A 600 -15.95 -15.54 20.23
CA ALA A 600 -14.87 -15.33 21.20
C ALA A 600 -13.68 -14.63 20.57
N ILE A 601 -13.45 -13.38 20.98
CA ILE A 601 -12.33 -12.56 20.54
C ILE A 601 -11.30 -12.49 21.68
N THR A 602 -10.04 -12.77 21.37
CA THR A 602 -8.92 -12.65 22.30
C THR A 602 -7.97 -11.57 21.81
N TYR A 603 -7.72 -10.59 22.65
CA TYR A 603 -6.65 -9.60 22.51
C TYR A 603 -5.46 -9.99 23.38
N THR A 604 -4.28 -9.94 22.84
CA THR A 604 -3.02 -10.16 23.56
C THR A 604 -2.11 -8.96 23.33
N MET A 605 -1.74 -8.27 24.39
CA MET A 605 -1.00 -7.02 24.37
C MET A 605 0.33 -7.20 25.08
N GLY A 606 1.42 -7.12 24.33
CA GLY A 606 2.77 -7.06 24.85
C GLY A 606 3.15 -5.66 25.31
N ARG A 607 4.32 -5.52 25.87
CA ARG A 607 4.89 -4.22 26.20
C ARG A 607 5.06 -3.38 24.92
N GLY A 608 4.66 -2.12 24.96
CA GLY A 608 4.72 -1.20 23.81
C GLY A 608 3.48 -1.23 22.92
N ASN A 609 2.57 -2.19 23.11
CA ASN A 609 1.26 -2.16 22.47
C ASN A 609 0.36 -1.12 23.17
N ASP A 610 0.64 0.15 22.92
CA ASP A 610 0.05 1.26 23.65
C ASP A 610 -1.00 1.96 22.79
N VAL A 611 -2.09 2.42 23.44
CA VAL A 611 -3.04 3.33 22.81
C VAL A 611 -2.95 4.70 23.47
N ILE A 612 -2.71 5.73 22.66
CA ILE A 612 -2.82 7.13 23.07
C ILE A 612 -3.97 7.74 22.27
N PHE A 613 -5.09 7.96 22.94
CA PHE A 613 -6.28 8.53 22.35
C PHE A 613 -6.58 9.88 22.99
N LYS A 614 -6.26 10.97 22.30
CA LYS A 614 -6.55 12.36 22.72
C LYS A 614 -7.69 12.99 21.92
N GLY A 615 -8.21 12.27 20.95
CA GLY A 615 -9.23 12.72 20.02
C GLY A 615 -10.64 12.75 20.60
N ARG A 616 -11.59 12.91 19.70
CA ARG A 616 -13.01 12.96 20.01
C ARG A 616 -13.74 11.78 19.36
N SER A 617 -14.59 11.10 20.14
CA SER A 617 -15.56 10.11 19.67
C SER A 617 -16.97 10.65 19.81
N VAL A 618 -17.76 10.62 18.74
CA VAL A 618 -19.11 11.19 18.72
C VAL A 618 -20.11 10.16 18.26
N ASN A 619 -21.07 9.83 19.11
CA ASN A 619 -22.24 8.99 18.84
C ASN A 619 -21.95 7.51 18.51
N PHE A 620 -20.74 7.02 18.72
CA PHE A 620 -20.43 5.58 18.68
C PHE A 620 -20.90 4.88 19.96
N GLY A 621 -20.84 3.54 19.98
CA GLY A 621 -21.11 2.74 21.19
C GLY A 621 -22.59 2.75 21.60
N ARG A 622 -23.53 2.69 20.66
CA ARG A 622 -24.96 2.73 20.97
C ARG A 622 -25.55 1.41 21.42
N GLN A 623 -24.87 0.31 21.17
CA GLN A 623 -25.25 -1.04 21.61
C GLN A 623 -24.16 -1.64 22.49
N GLU A 624 -24.52 -2.56 23.38
CA GLU A 624 -23.57 -3.22 24.29
C GLU A 624 -22.59 -4.12 23.53
N ALA A 625 -23.04 -4.73 22.41
CA ALA A 625 -22.22 -5.52 21.53
C ALA A 625 -21.22 -4.70 20.70
N GLU A 626 -21.49 -3.40 20.53
CA GLU A 626 -20.71 -2.46 19.71
C GLU A 626 -20.33 -1.22 20.55
N PRO A 627 -19.52 -1.35 21.59
CA PRO A 627 -19.16 -0.23 22.47
C PRO A 627 -18.16 0.73 21.78
N VAL A 628 -17.85 1.83 22.46
CA VAL A 628 -16.57 2.50 22.23
C VAL A 628 -15.53 1.72 23.01
N ALA A 629 -14.70 0.94 22.31
CA ALA A 629 -13.66 0.12 22.92
C ALA A 629 -12.26 0.70 22.66
N ILE A 630 -11.45 0.88 23.71
CA ILE A 630 -10.08 1.39 23.61
C ILE A 630 -9.17 0.47 24.42
N LEU A 631 -8.39 -0.36 23.74
CA LEU A 631 -7.69 -1.49 24.35
C LEU A 631 -6.18 -1.45 24.05
N GLY A 632 -5.33 -1.62 25.07
CA GLY A 632 -3.88 -1.62 24.89
C GLY A 632 -3.13 -2.20 26.08
N SER A 633 -1.83 -2.36 25.95
CA SER A 633 -0.94 -2.66 27.10
C SER A 633 -0.95 -1.50 28.08
N THR A 634 -0.86 -0.28 27.56
CA THR A 634 -1.20 0.94 28.28
C THR A 634 -2.23 1.73 27.48
N VAL A 635 -3.08 2.50 28.17
CA VAL A 635 -4.11 3.33 27.58
C VAL A 635 -4.01 4.74 28.14
N ASN A 636 -3.73 5.71 27.27
CA ASN A 636 -3.71 7.13 27.63
C ASN A 636 -4.89 7.83 26.98
N LEU A 637 -5.79 8.37 27.79
CA LEU A 637 -6.98 9.13 27.40
C LEU A 637 -6.87 10.62 27.76
N ASP A 638 -5.66 11.14 27.98
CA ASP A 638 -5.46 12.51 28.44
C ASP A 638 -6.04 13.52 27.43
N GLY A 639 -7.01 14.31 27.86
CA GLY A 639 -7.74 15.26 27.02
C GLY A 639 -8.80 14.65 26.10
N ALA A 640 -8.98 13.33 26.11
CA ALA A 640 -9.96 12.63 25.28
C ALA A 640 -11.41 13.11 25.54
N ARG A 641 -12.24 13.06 24.51
CA ARG A 641 -13.67 13.34 24.58
C ARG A 641 -14.49 12.21 23.97
N ILE A 642 -15.29 11.54 24.78
CA ILE A 642 -16.22 10.50 24.35
C ILE A 642 -17.64 10.98 24.65
N GLU A 643 -18.40 11.24 23.61
CA GLU A 643 -19.69 11.90 23.68
C GLU A 643 -20.79 11.12 22.95
N GLY A 644 -21.98 11.04 23.53
CA GLY A 644 -23.14 10.40 22.91
C GLY A 644 -23.06 8.88 22.82
N ALA A 645 -22.12 8.25 23.54
CA ALA A 645 -22.04 6.79 23.64
C ALA A 645 -23.06 6.25 24.67
N ASN A 646 -23.53 5.00 24.49
CA ASN A 646 -24.22 4.29 25.53
C ASN A 646 -23.25 3.48 26.38
N PHE A 647 -22.31 2.80 25.69
CA PHE A 647 -21.32 1.93 26.35
C PHE A 647 -19.89 2.38 25.98
N VAL A 648 -19.05 2.49 26.99
CA VAL A 648 -17.63 2.84 26.84
C VAL A 648 -16.80 1.83 27.60
N ASN A 649 -15.84 1.20 26.93
CA ASN A 649 -14.92 0.23 27.50
C ASN A 649 -13.47 0.66 27.20
N ALA A 650 -12.73 1.07 28.21
CA ALA A 650 -11.29 1.34 28.07
C ALA A 650 -10.50 0.39 28.97
N ALA A 651 -9.55 -0.35 28.41
CA ALA A 651 -8.81 -1.33 29.17
C ALA A 651 -7.31 -1.36 28.85
N ALA A 652 -6.49 -1.22 29.88
CA ALA A 652 -5.05 -1.43 29.86
C ALA A 652 -4.73 -2.82 30.42
N ALA A 653 -4.34 -3.78 29.57
CA ALA A 653 -4.22 -5.18 29.96
C ALA A 653 -3.12 -5.91 29.20
N GLN A 654 -2.75 -7.09 29.66
CA GLN A 654 -1.93 -8.04 28.91
C GLN A 654 -2.80 -8.94 28.02
N ARG A 655 -4.01 -9.26 28.49
CA ARG A 655 -4.92 -10.12 27.76
C ARG A 655 -6.37 -9.76 28.08
N ILE A 656 -7.18 -9.73 27.04
CA ILE A 656 -8.63 -9.58 27.14
C ILE A 656 -9.27 -10.68 26.31
N VAL A 657 -10.20 -11.42 26.90
CA VAL A 657 -11.06 -12.37 26.18
C VAL A 657 -12.48 -11.86 26.26
N SER A 658 -13.05 -11.50 25.14
CA SER A 658 -14.46 -11.13 25.02
C SER A 658 -15.25 -12.31 24.47
N THR A 659 -16.41 -12.62 25.01
CA THR A 659 -17.32 -13.65 24.52
C THR A 659 -18.69 -13.08 24.31
N GLU A 660 -19.28 -13.37 23.16
CA GLU A 660 -20.64 -12.97 22.81
C GLU A 660 -21.70 -13.95 23.35
N GLY A 661 -22.95 -13.51 23.44
CA GLY A 661 -24.12 -14.31 23.78
C GLY A 661 -24.75 -13.98 25.14
N ALA A 662 -25.80 -14.68 25.51
CA ALA A 662 -26.61 -14.44 26.73
C ALA A 662 -25.84 -14.59 28.04
N SER A 663 -24.66 -15.21 28.02
CA SER A 663 -23.71 -15.33 29.12
C SER A 663 -22.37 -14.65 28.79
N GLY A 664 -22.35 -13.83 27.75
CA GLY A 664 -21.17 -13.12 27.29
C GLY A 664 -20.57 -12.19 28.36
N GLY A 665 -19.28 -11.97 28.26
CA GLY A 665 -18.56 -11.08 29.19
C GLY A 665 -17.10 -10.94 28.77
N ALA A 666 -16.41 -10.02 29.39
CA ALA A 666 -14.99 -9.83 29.19
C ALA A 666 -14.18 -10.37 30.38
N HIS A 667 -13.12 -11.10 30.08
CA HIS A 667 -12.09 -11.52 31.05
C HIS A 667 -10.81 -10.73 30.81
N VAL A 668 -10.40 -9.94 31.76
CA VAL A 668 -9.25 -9.04 31.71
C VAL A 668 -8.15 -9.56 32.62
N THR A 669 -6.94 -9.72 32.07
CA THR A 669 -5.72 -10.03 32.83
C THR A 669 -4.73 -8.89 32.67
N ALA A 670 -4.28 -8.31 33.80
CA ALA A 670 -3.37 -7.17 33.81
C ALA A 670 -2.30 -7.30 34.88
N SER A 671 -1.20 -6.59 34.73
CA SER A 671 -0.20 -6.34 35.80
C SER A 671 -0.25 -4.88 36.21
N ALA A 672 0.40 -4.53 37.26
CA ALA A 672 0.51 -3.13 37.72
C ALA A 672 1.14 -2.19 36.64
N GLY A 673 1.93 -2.75 35.69
CA GLY A 673 2.48 -2.01 34.58
C GLY A 673 1.48 -1.68 33.47
N ASN A 674 0.33 -2.35 33.44
CA ASN A 674 -0.74 -2.04 32.47
C ASN A 674 -1.57 -0.87 33.03
N ALA A 675 -1.19 0.34 32.68
CA ALA A 675 -1.78 1.56 33.23
C ALA A 675 -2.76 2.23 32.29
N LEU A 676 -3.88 2.70 32.82
CA LEU A 676 -4.83 3.58 32.20
C LEU A 676 -4.70 4.97 32.79
N SER A 677 -4.45 5.99 31.97
CA SER A 677 -4.46 7.39 32.40
C SER A 677 -5.55 8.19 31.66
N ALA A 678 -6.11 9.17 32.36
CA ALA A 678 -7.05 10.13 31.81
C ALA A 678 -6.93 11.47 32.54
N ASP A 679 -6.09 12.36 32.00
CA ASP A 679 -5.92 13.72 32.51
C ASP A 679 -6.81 14.69 31.73
N GLY A 680 -7.76 15.34 32.39
CA GLY A 680 -8.69 16.27 31.75
C GLY A 680 -9.69 15.65 30.77
N ALA A 681 -9.81 14.32 30.75
CA ALA A 681 -10.73 13.62 29.85
C ALA A 681 -12.20 13.90 30.18
N GLN A 682 -13.05 13.85 29.17
CA GLN A 682 -14.51 13.90 29.26
C GLN A 682 -15.09 12.63 28.67
N ILE A 683 -15.57 11.73 29.52
CA ILE A 683 -16.07 10.41 29.11
C ILE A 683 -17.54 10.31 29.55
N THR A 684 -18.46 10.28 28.61
CA THR A 684 -19.89 10.23 28.90
C THR A 684 -20.54 9.03 28.24
N GLY A 685 -21.15 8.17 29.07
CA GLY A 685 -21.98 7.05 28.66
C GLY A 685 -23.43 7.21 29.11
N SER A 686 -24.40 7.06 28.19
CA SER A 686 -25.83 7.08 28.61
C SER A 686 -26.26 5.78 29.28
N LYS A 687 -25.39 4.77 29.33
CA LYS A 687 -25.59 3.54 30.12
C LYS A 687 -24.38 3.24 30.98
N ASP A 688 -23.39 2.56 30.45
CA ASP A 688 -22.30 2.04 31.26
C ASP A 688 -20.91 2.52 30.77
N VAL A 689 -20.07 2.85 31.72
CA VAL A 689 -18.64 3.16 31.48
C VAL A 689 -17.78 2.18 32.29
N TYR A 690 -16.90 1.46 31.58
CA TYR A 690 -15.91 0.58 32.18
C TYR A 690 -14.50 1.09 31.92
N LEU A 691 -13.76 1.34 32.97
CA LEU A 691 -12.33 1.66 32.95
C LEU A 691 -11.57 0.54 33.69
N ALA A 692 -10.77 -0.22 32.97
CA ALA A 692 -10.07 -1.38 33.52
C ALA A 692 -8.56 -1.28 33.32
N GLY A 693 -7.77 -1.81 34.25
CA GLY A 693 -6.32 -1.86 34.12
C GLY A 693 -5.62 -2.50 35.27
N GLY A 694 -4.29 -2.54 35.21
CA GLY A 694 -3.46 -2.87 36.37
C GLY A 694 -3.38 -1.70 37.32
N ASN A 695 -3.21 -0.49 36.82
CA ASN A 695 -3.30 0.78 37.52
C ASN A 695 -4.18 1.75 36.74
N ILE A 696 -4.91 2.60 37.47
CA ILE A 696 -5.77 3.62 36.86
C ILE A 696 -5.48 4.97 37.50
N ALA A 697 -5.18 5.98 36.73
CA ALA A 697 -4.97 7.36 37.16
C ALA A 697 -5.94 8.31 36.42
N LEU A 698 -6.84 8.94 37.14
CA LEU A 698 -7.74 9.96 36.65
C LEU A 698 -7.38 11.29 37.29
N LYS A 699 -6.95 12.27 36.49
CA LYS A 699 -6.57 13.60 36.96
C LYS A 699 -7.43 14.66 36.32
N GLY A 700 -8.19 15.43 37.08
CA GLY A 700 -9.15 16.35 36.53
C GLY A 700 -10.20 15.62 35.66
N GLY A 701 -10.94 16.30 34.87
CA GLY A 701 -11.87 15.67 33.93
C GLY A 701 -13.14 15.11 34.58
N GLU A 702 -13.95 14.45 33.74
CA GLU A 702 -15.27 13.95 34.18
C GLU A 702 -15.55 12.59 33.51
N VAL A 703 -15.97 11.62 34.33
CA VAL A 703 -16.46 10.31 33.88
C VAL A 703 -17.90 10.19 34.37
N GLU A 704 -18.85 10.11 33.45
CA GLU A 704 -20.28 10.09 33.75
C GLU A 704 -20.99 8.97 33.01
N ALA A 705 -21.89 8.28 33.70
CA ALA A 705 -22.81 7.31 33.11
C ALA A 705 -24.21 7.39 33.76
N ASP A 706 -25.26 7.25 32.96
CA ASP A 706 -26.64 7.26 33.49
C ASP A 706 -26.93 6.01 34.32
N ASN A 707 -26.27 4.87 34.04
CA ASN A 707 -26.48 3.62 34.78
C ASN A 707 -25.26 3.29 35.65
N ALA A 708 -24.18 2.75 35.10
CA ALA A 708 -23.06 2.29 35.90
C ALA A 708 -21.69 2.86 35.46
N VAL A 709 -20.87 3.29 36.43
CA VAL A 709 -19.44 3.57 36.26
C VAL A 709 -18.63 2.53 37.02
N ASN A 710 -17.84 1.75 36.28
CA ASN A 710 -16.97 0.73 36.86
C ASN A 710 -15.50 1.09 36.67
N ILE A 711 -14.73 1.23 37.71
CA ILE A 711 -13.29 1.53 37.68
C ILE A 711 -12.55 0.38 38.36
N VAL A 712 -11.83 -0.42 37.60
CA VAL A 712 -11.36 -1.73 38.02
C VAL A 712 -9.83 -1.86 37.81
N ALA A 713 -9.07 -1.66 38.87
CA ALA A 713 -7.61 -1.84 38.88
C ALA A 713 -7.25 -3.20 39.48
N VAL A 714 -7.06 -4.19 38.60
CA VAL A 714 -6.97 -5.60 39.01
C VAL A 714 -5.96 -6.39 38.17
N ARG A 715 -5.51 -7.49 38.74
CA ARG A 715 -4.68 -8.49 38.04
C ARG A 715 -5.52 -9.42 37.15
N ASP A 716 -6.71 -9.77 37.63
CA ASP A 716 -7.59 -10.73 36.97
C ASP A 716 -9.05 -10.41 37.29
N PHE A 717 -9.88 -10.27 36.24
CA PHE A 717 -11.28 -9.89 36.40
C PHE A 717 -12.13 -10.41 35.26
N ALA A 718 -13.28 -11.00 35.59
CA ALA A 718 -14.28 -11.36 34.61
C ALA A 718 -15.59 -10.61 34.91
N THR A 719 -16.15 -9.91 33.90
CA THR A 719 -17.37 -9.12 34.11
C THR A 719 -18.59 -9.95 34.51
N ASN A 720 -18.65 -11.20 34.07
CA ASN A 720 -19.67 -12.20 34.50
C ASN A 720 -19.12 -13.24 35.47
N GLY A 721 -17.89 -13.09 35.95
CA GLY A 721 -17.23 -14.01 36.87
C GLY A 721 -17.65 -13.82 38.32
N ASN A 722 -17.40 -14.86 39.12
CA ASN A 722 -17.66 -14.84 40.55
C ASN A 722 -16.42 -14.48 41.39
N SER A 723 -15.31 -14.11 40.74
CA SER A 723 -14.07 -13.75 41.43
C SER A 723 -13.29 -12.71 40.65
N ALA A 724 -12.54 -11.90 41.38
CA ALA A 724 -11.54 -11.00 40.85
C ALA A 724 -10.31 -11.02 41.77
N ALA A 725 -9.13 -10.74 41.19
CA ALA A 725 -7.91 -10.63 41.99
C ALA A 725 -7.24 -9.28 41.70
N ALA A 726 -6.90 -8.56 42.73
CA ALA A 726 -6.04 -7.39 42.65
C ALA A 726 -4.71 -7.73 43.36
N GLY A 727 -4.05 -6.79 43.89
CA GLY A 727 -2.88 -6.89 44.74
C GLY A 727 -2.59 -5.47 45.24
N LYS A 728 -1.79 -5.35 46.25
CA LYS A 728 -1.42 -4.04 46.82
C LYS A 728 -0.86 -3.05 45.78
N ASP A 729 -0.33 -3.55 44.66
CA ASP A 729 0.29 -2.78 43.57
C ASP A 729 -0.73 -2.31 42.51
N HIS A 730 -1.99 -2.75 42.64
CA HIS A 730 -3.07 -2.35 41.75
C HIS A 730 -3.81 -1.17 42.38
N VAL A 731 -3.57 0.01 41.85
CA VAL A 731 -3.98 1.29 42.46
C VAL A 731 -4.96 2.03 41.57
N ILE A 732 -6.03 2.56 42.21
CA ILE A 732 -6.84 3.62 41.62
C ILE A 732 -6.41 4.94 42.27
N TYR A 733 -5.89 5.86 41.43
CA TYR A 733 -5.49 7.20 41.84
C TYR A 733 -6.42 8.23 41.20
N LEU A 734 -7.10 9.02 42.02
CA LEU A 734 -8.06 10.03 41.57
C LEU A 734 -7.59 11.40 42.10
N ASP A 735 -7.35 12.34 41.20
CA ASP A 735 -6.83 13.66 41.50
C ASP A 735 -7.71 14.74 40.89
N GLY A 736 -8.57 15.37 41.62
CA GLY A 736 -9.54 16.37 41.14
C GLY A 736 -10.58 15.81 40.16
N ALA A 737 -10.66 14.49 40.02
CA ALA A 737 -11.58 13.82 39.07
C ALA A 737 -13.03 13.88 39.56
N LYS A 738 -13.97 13.97 38.62
CA LYS A 738 -15.41 13.89 38.86
C LYS A 738 -15.96 12.62 38.26
N ILE A 739 -16.56 11.78 39.09
CA ILE A 739 -17.14 10.51 38.71
C ILE A 739 -18.61 10.54 39.09
N LYS A 740 -19.50 10.41 38.12
CA LYS A 740 -20.96 10.45 38.32
C LYS A 740 -21.63 9.24 37.71
N GLY A 741 -22.62 8.71 38.39
CA GLY A 741 -23.40 7.58 37.89
C GLY A 741 -24.58 7.27 38.78
N LYS A 742 -25.44 6.36 38.31
CA LYS A 742 -26.47 5.80 39.19
C LYS A 742 -25.78 4.86 40.19
N ASP A 743 -25.02 3.90 39.70
CA ASP A 743 -24.26 2.97 40.50
C ASP A 743 -22.76 3.12 40.15
N ILE A 744 -21.92 3.34 41.13
CA ILE A 744 -20.48 3.51 40.95
C ILE A 744 -19.74 2.41 41.71
N THR A 745 -18.92 1.66 41.00
CA THR A 745 -18.09 0.59 41.59
C THR A 745 -16.63 0.83 41.32
N THR A 746 -15.82 0.85 42.38
CA THR A 746 -14.36 0.75 42.24
C THR A 746 -13.89 -0.58 42.83
N LEU A 747 -12.96 -1.23 42.14
CA LEU A 747 -12.38 -2.49 42.62
C LEU A 747 -10.87 -2.46 42.42
N SER A 748 -10.09 -2.59 43.51
CA SER A 748 -8.63 -2.42 43.45
C SER A 748 -7.90 -2.97 44.67
N GLY A 749 -6.58 -3.00 44.62
CA GLY A 749 -5.73 -3.23 45.78
C GLY A 749 -5.58 -2.02 46.69
N LYS A 750 -5.66 -0.81 46.14
CA LYS A 750 -5.55 0.45 46.87
C LYS A 750 -6.32 1.57 46.15
N VAL A 751 -6.95 2.48 46.88
CA VAL A 751 -7.57 3.70 46.34
C VAL A 751 -6.96 4.92 47.00
N GLN A 752 -6.57 5.89 46.17
CA GLN A 752 -6.07 7.19 46.63
C GLN A 752 -6.90 8.31 45.95
N MET A 753 -7.45 9.21 46.73
CA MET A 753 -8.30 10.33 46.27
C MET A 753 -7.75 11.63 46.85
N VAL A 754 -7.45 12.59 45.98
CA VAL A 754 -6.88 13.89 46.39
C VAL A 754 -7.53 15.06 45.64
N ASN A 755 -7.32 16.30 46.09
CA ASN A 755 -7.54 17.55 45.35
C ASN A 755 -8.98 17.74 44.80
N ASP A 756 -9.98 17.73 45.69
CA ASP A 756 -11.42 17.91 45.35
C ASP A 756 -11.98 16.83 44.39
N THR A 757 -11.45 15.60 44.49
CA THR A 757 -12.05 14.45 43.78
C THR A 757 -13.47 14.21 44.29
N LYS A 758 -14.42 13.96 43.35
CA LYS A 758 -15.83 13.72 43.65
C LYS A 758 -16.33 12.43 43.04
N ILE A 759 -16.90 11.56 43.89
CA ILE A 759 -17.67 10.39 43.45
C ILE A 759 -19.12 10.64 43.85
N GLU A 760 -20.01 10.74 42.88
CA GLU A 760 -21.42 11.13 43.10
C GLU A 760 -22.37 10.06 42.49
N GLY A 761 -22.80 9.11 43.36
CA GLY A 761 -23.77 8.08 42.99
C GLY A 761 -25.20 8.54 43.28
N THR A 762 -26.14 8.31 42.34
CA THR A 762 -27.57 8.59 42.58
C THR A 762 -28.29 7.44 43.28
N ASN A 763 -27.71 6.23 43.32
CA ASN A 763 -28.18 5.07 44.04
C ASN A 763 -27.10 4.51 44.96
N ASP A 764 -25.97 4.08 44.42
CA ASP A 764 -24.89 3.42 45.14
C ASP A 764 -23.51 3.94 44.71
N ALA A 765 -22.58 3.97 45.70
CA ALA A 765 -21.15 4.18 45.46
C ALA A 765 -20.35 3.18 46.28
N SER A 766 -19.84 2.13 45.66
CA SER A 766 -19.16 1.04 46.35
C SER A 766 -17.68 0.99 46.00
N LEU A 767 -16.83 1.04 47.06
CA LEU A 767 -15.37 0.98 46.99
C LEU A 767 -14.89 -0.33 47.60
N TYR A 768 -14.52 -1.30 46.74
CA TYR A 768 -13.99 -2.59 47.16
C TYR A 768 -12.47 -2.59 47.06
N ILE A 769 -11.77 -2.69 48.15
CA ILE A 769 -10.31 -2.54 48.26
C ILE A 769 -9.73 -3.76 48.96
N GLY A 770 -9.09 -4.64 48.20
CA GLY A 770 -8.56 -5.91 48.71
C GLY A 770 -7.64 -6.59 47.71
N ASN A 771 -7.02 -7.69 48.10
CA ASN A 771 -6.17 -8.50 47.23
C ASN A 771 -6.98 -9.46 46.36
N SER A 772 -8.16 -9.87 46.80
CA SER A 772 -9.08 -10.70 46.03
C SER A 772 -10.52 -10.50 46.49
N PHE A 773 -11.42 -10.82 45.57
CA PHE A 773 -12.85 -10.64 45.72
C PHE A 773 -13.57 -11.89 45.26
N ALA A 774 -14.63 -12.27 45.90
CA ALA A 774 -15.51 -13.36 45.52
C ALA A 774 -16.96 -12.91 45.59
N LYS A 775 -17.79 -13.34 44.62
CA LYS A 775 -19.22 -13.11 44.58
C LYS A 775 -19.94 -14.41 44.91
N THR A 776 -20.77 -14.37 45.91
CA THR A 776 -21.57 -15.53 46.29
C THR A 776 -22.82 -15.67 45.44
N ALA A 777 -23.49 -16.81 45.56
CA ALA A 777 -24.73 -17.09 44.78
C ALA A 777 -25.88 -16.13 45.14
N ASP A 778 -25.88 -15.60 46.38
CA ASP A 778 -26.78 -14.55 46.89
C ASP A 778 -26.29 -13.13 46.62
N LYS A 779 -25.33 -13.00 45.68
CA LYS A 779 -24.76 -11.73 45.18
C LYS A 779 -23.94 -10.93 46.21
N LYS A 780 -23.55 -11.48 47.35
CA LYS A 780 -22.62 -10.83 48.26
C LYS A 780 -21.20 -10.81 47.69
N ILE A 781 -20.50 -9.72 47.92
CA ILE A 781 -19.08 -9.61 47.62
C ILE A 781 -18.25 -9.84 48.87
N ILE A 782 -17.42 -10.89 48.83
CA ILE A 782 -16.46 -11.18 49.88
C ILE A 782 -15.13 -10.55 49.47
N THR A 783 -14.61 -9.67 50.34
CA THR A 783 -13.33 -8.98 50.09
C THR A 783 -12.26 -9.53 51.05
N TYR A 784 -11.16 -9.98 50.48
CA TYR A 784 -9.98 -10.45 51.23
C TYR A 784 -8.90 -9.38 51.18
N ALA A 785 -8.67 -8.72 52.28
CA ALA A 785 -7.76 -7.60 52.42
C ALA A 785 -6.59 -7.89 53.34
N THR A 786 -5.45 -7.27 53.09
CA THR A 786 -4.28 -7.20 53.98
C THR A 786 -4.11 -5.76 54.46
N LYS A 787 -3.24 -5.50 55.45
CA LYS A 787 -3.00 -4.16 55.97
C LYS A 787 -2.56 -3.13 54.92
N GLU A 788 -2.09 -3.58 53.75
CA GLU A 788 -1.66 -2.74 52.66
C GLU A 788 -2.83 -2.30 51.74
N ASN A 789 -4.00 -2.93 51.87
CA ASN A 789 -5.20 -2.60 51.08
C ASN A 789 -5.97 -1.46 51.76
N THR A 790 -5.68 -0.23 51.42
CA THR A 790 -6.16 0.96 52.09
C THR A 790 -6.87 1.93 51.15
N LEU A 791 -7.85 2.64 51.70
CA LEU A 791 -8.41 3.88 51.15
C LEU A 791 -7.68 5.07 51.79
N ASP A 792 -7.14 5.97 50.97
CA ASP A 792 -6.59 7.26 51.42
C ASP A 792 -7.35 8.39 50.73
N MET A 793 -8.11 9.17 51.47
CA MET A 793 -8.92 10.30 50.98
C MET A 793 -8.42 11.60 51.59
N ARG A 794 -8.13 12.59 50.72
CA ARG A 794 -7.71 13.93 51.16
C ARG A 794 -8.44 14.97 50.34
N ALA A 795 -9.11 15.92 50.99
CA ALA A 795 -9.90 16.97 50.35
C ALA A 795 -10.85 16.42 49.30
N SER A 796 -11.51 15.30 49.54
CA SER A 796 -12.28 14.56 48.54
C SER A 796 -13.68 14.18 49.03
N LYS A 797 -14.60 13.85 48.15
CA LYS A 797 -16.00 13.59 48.50
C LYS A 797 -16.52 12.32 47.83
N VAL A 798 -17.15 11.44 48.59
CA VAL A 798 -17.98 10.33 48.10
C VAL A 798 -19.41 10.54 48.60
N THR A 799 -20.36 10.57 47.69
CA THR A 799 -21.76 10.85 47.96
C THR A 799 -22.67 9.89 47.24
N ALA A 800 -23.53 9.20 47.92
CA ALA A 800 -24.62 8.39 47.37
C ALA A 800 -25.66 8.11 48.46
N PRO A 801 -26.92 7.74 48.13
CA PRO A 801 -27.87 7.21 49.09
C PRO A 801 -27.31 6.02 49.86
N GLU A 802 -26.59 5.11 49.18
CA GLU A 802 -25.85 4.02 49.81
C GLU A 802 -24.37 4.11 49.43
N VAL A 803 -23.49 4.05 50.42
CA VAL A 803 -22.03 4.02 50.22
C VAL A 803 -21.49 2.71 50.80
N GLY A 804 -20.95 1.86 49.92
CA GLY A 804 -20.26 0.63 50.29
C GLY A 804 -18.76 0.88 50.43
N LEU A 805 -18.17 0.50 51.55
CA LEU A 805 -16.73 0.59 51.78
C LEU A 805 -16.20 -0.73 52.33
N SER A 806 -15.23 -1.30 51.64
CA SER A 806 -14.54 -2.51 52.02
C SER A 806 -13.03 -2.32 51.86
N ALA A 807 -12.30 -2.17 52.98
CA ALA A 807 -10.85 -2.00 53.00
C ALA A 807 -10.30 -2.49 54.34
N ALA A 808 -9.01 -2.87 54.42
CA ALA A 808 -8.35 -3.19 55.66
C ALA A 808 -8.09 -1.96 56.52
N GLY A 809 -7.97 -0.79 55.91
CA GLY A 809 -7.83 0.49 56.57
C GLY A 809 -8.33 1.64 55.73
N ALA A 810 -8.81 2.70 56.32
CA ALA A 810 -9.21 3.91 55.62
C ALA A 810 -8.66 5.13 56.39
N GLY A 811 -8.02 6.04 55.68
CA GLY A 811 -7.64 7.37 56.13
C GLY A 811 -8.48 8.42 55.41
N ILE A 812 -9.24 9.23 56.15
CA ILE A 812 -10.11 10.28 55.62
C ILE A 812 -9.66 11.60 56.25
N PHE A 813 -8.98 12.41 55.44
CA PHE A 813 -8.27 13.61 55.89
C PHE A 813 -8.71 14.87 55.14
N ASP A 814 -8.28 16.04 55.62
CA ASP A 814 -8.40 17.33 54.96
C ASP A 814 -9.84 17.66 54.52
N HIS A 815 -10.80 17.56 55.46
CA HIS A 815 -12.23 17.81 55.23
C HIS A 815 -12.86 16.88 54.16
N SER A 816 -12.29 15.71 53.92
CA SER A 816 -12.93 14.71 53.06
C SER A 816 -14.26 14.25 53.67
N ILE A 817 -15.24 14.01 52.80
CA ILE A 817 -16.59 13.66 53.20
C ILE A 817 -17.03 12.34 52.55
N VAL A 818 -17.51 11.41 53.35
CA VAL A 818 -18.28 10.25 52.91
C VAL A 818 -19.71 10.45 53.40
N ALA A 819 -20.61 10.81 52.51
CA ALA A 819 -21.98 11.17 52.82
C ALA A 819 -22.99 10.17 52.24
N GLY A 820 -23.89 9.71 53.04
CA GLY A 820 -24.91 8.72 52.75
C GLY A 820 -24.99 7.64 53.80
N THR A 821 -25.81 6.62 53.57
CA THR A 821 -25.82 5.44 54.45
C THR A 821 -24.62 4.57 54.13
N THR A 822 -23.54 4.72 54.85
CA THR A 822 -22.34 3.94 54.65
C THR A 822 -22.50 2.56 55.28
N LYS A 823 -22.44 1.52 54.46
CA LYS A 823 -22.55 0.14 54.89
C LYS A 823 -21.69 -0.78 54.07
N LEU A 824 -21.34 -1.93 54.55
CA LEU A 824 -20.83 -3.04 53.79
C LEU A 824 -22.05 -3.73 53.16
N LYS A 825 -22.52 -3.17 52.04
CA LYS A 825 -23.72 -3.65 51.34
C LYS A 825 -23.40 -4.95 50.65
N ASP A 826 -24.12 -6.01 50.99
CA ASP A 826 -23.95 -7.34 50.45
C ASP A 826 -22.48 -7.83 50.37
N THR A 827 -21.68 -7.43 51.34
CA THR A 827 -20.24 -7.62 51.38
C THR A 827 -19.80 -8.21 52.73
N GLU A 828 -18.85 -9.12 52.72
CA GLU A 828 -18.14 -9.64 53.88
C GLU A 828 -16.66 -9.26 53.74
N LEU A 829 -16.12 -8.57 54.74
CA LEU A 829 -14.74 -8.09 54.73
C LEU A 829 -13.87 -8.98 55.61
N HIS A 830 -12.85 -9.61 55.01
CA HIS A 830 -11.81 -10.37 55.72
C HIS A 830 -10.54 -9.54 55.79
N VAL A 831 -10.24 -9.05 56.95
CA VAL A 831 -9.05 -8.22 57.28
C VAL A 831 -8.14 -8.91 58.27
N PRO A 832 -6.82 -8.67 58.28
CA PRO A 832 -5.91 -9.17 59.29
C PRO A 832 -6.16 -8.51 60.64
N SER A 833 -5.84 -9.23 61.70
CA SER A 833 -5.91 -8.70 63.05
C SER A 833 -5.08 -7.41 63.21
N GLY A 834 -5.66 -6.38 63.80
CA GLY A 834 -5.02 -5.07 64.01
C GLY A 834 -5.04 -4.19 62.76
N SER A 835 -6.01 -4.35 61.83
CA SER A 835 -6.29 -3.38 60.77
C SER A 835 -6.86 -2.09 61.38
N ASP A 836 -6.42 -0.95 60.82
CA ASP A 836 -6.73 0.37 61.35
C ASP A 836 -7.62 1.16 60.40
N PHE A 837 -8.69 1.75 60.91
CA PHE A 837 -9.50 2.75 60.25
C PHE A 837 -9.30 4.08 60.97
N VAL A 838 -8.80 5.09 60.26
CA VAL A 838 -8.56 6.42 60.79
C VAL A 838 -9.30 7.44 59.96
N GLY A 839 -10.06 8.31 60.58
CA GLY A 839 -10.79 9.39 59.88
C GLY A 839 -12.20 9.58 60.40
N LYS A 840 -12.89 10.55 59.85
CA LYS A 840 -14.21 10.97 60.28
C LYS A 840 -15.25 10.85 59.14
N ILE A 841 -16.46 10.47 59.49
CA ILE A 841 -17.63 10.37 58.60
C ILE A 841 -18.58 11.50 58.95
N ASP A 842 -19.21 12.11 57.91
CA ASP A 842 -20.25 13.14 58.08
C ASP A 842 -21.29 12.66 59.09
N GLY A 843 -21.73 13.56 59.98
CA GLY A 843 -22.67 13.26 61.03
C GLY A 843 -24.04 12.70 60.60
N THR A 844 -24.36 12.79 59.29
CA THR A 844 -25.56 12.18 58.70
C THR A 844 -25.28 10.76 58.16
N SER A 845 -24.01 10.32 58.05
CA SER A 845 -23.62 9.05 57.51
C SER A 845 -23.54 7.98 58.61
N ARG A 846 -23.91 6.75 58.24
CA ARG A 846 -23.84 5.60 59.14
C ARG A 846 -23.00 4.50 58.52
N VAL A 847 -21.97 4.07 59.17
CA VAL A 847 -21.18 2.88 58.84
C VAL A 847 -21.86 1.66 59.42
N THR A 848 -22.31 0.74 58.61
CA THR A 848 -22.76 -0.58 59.07
C THR A 848 -21.89 -1.65 58.44
N SER A 849 -21.16 -2.41 59.23
CA SER A 849 -20.42 -3.57 58.81
C SER A 849 -21.20 -4.84 59.13
N GLY A 850 -21.26 -5.81 58.22
CA GLY A 850 -21.76 -7.14 58.53
C GLY A 850 -20.74 -7.93 59.34
N GLY A 851 -20.48 -7.52 60.57
CA GLY A 851 -19.55 -8.20 61.47
C GLY A 851 -18.42 -7.34 62.05
N LEU A 852 -18.28 -6.12 61.63
CA LEU A 852 -17.43 -5.12 62.27
C LEU A 852 -18.37 -4.04 62.83
N ASP A 853 -18.58 -4.03 64.13
CA ASP A 853 -19.18 -2.89 64.81
C ASP A 853 -18.41 -1.62 64.47
N GLU A 854 -19.02 -0.42 64.57
CA GLU A 854 -18.47 0.93 64.29
C GLU A 854 -17.03 1.20 64.79
N ALA A 855 -16.21 0.17 64.90
CA ALA A 855 -14.86 0.24 65.43
C ALA A 855 -13.94 0.96 64.38
N GLY A 856 -13.54 2.16 64.75
CA GLY A 856 -12.51 2.91 64.08
C GLY A 856 -12.96 4.11 63.23
N PHE A 857 -14.25 4.36 63.05
CA PHE A 857 -14.72 5.60 62.39
C PHE A 857 -15.18 6.61 63.46
N GLU A 858 -14.43 7.67 63.60
CA GLU A 858 -14.84 8.81 64.42
C GLU A 858 -15.69 9.77 63.57
N ARG A 859 -16.93 10.04 64.04
CA ARG A 859 -17.82 10.95 63.29
C ARG A 859 -17.28 12.38 63.34
N ILE A 860 -17.26 13.05 62.20
CA ILE A 860 -16.93 14.48 62.12
C ILE A 860 -18.05 15.26 62.78
N THR A 861 -17.81 15.71 63.99
CA THR A 861 -18.69 16.63 64.69
C THR A 861 -18.24 18.09 64.57
N ASP A 862 -16.94 18.34 64.25
CA ASP A 862 -16.37 19.66 64.01
C ASP A 862 -15.25 19.56 62.97
N PRO A 863 -15.22 20.39 61.92
CA PRO A 863 -14.16 20.44 60.90
C PRO A 863 -12.77 20.74 61.50
N ALA A 864 -12.68 21.31 62.71
CA ALA A 864 -11.41 21.61 63.35
C ALA A 864 -10.69 20.38 63.98
N ASP A 865 -11.40 19.25 64.10
CA ASP A 865 -10.88 18.03 64.72
C ASP A 865 -10.22 17.05 63.69
N VAL A 866 -9.91 17.52 62.52
CA VAL A 866 -9.28 16.68 61.48
C VAL A 866 -7.81 16.43 61.86
N PRO A 867 -7.31 15.16 61.88
CA PRO A 867 -5.92 14.87 62.14
C PRO A 867 -4.99 15.56 61.16
N PRO A 868 -3.75 15.92 61.56
CA PRO A 868 -2.78 16.52 60.63
C PRO A 868 -2.50 15.59 59.47
N THR A 869 -2.44 16.18 58.28
CA THR A 869 -2.28 15.47 56.99
C THR A 869 -0.96 14.67 56.97
N PRO A 870 -0.98 13.34 56.80
CA PRO A 870 0.20 12.57 56.44
C PRO A 870 0.83 13.03 55.10
N GLU A 871 2.03 12.58 54.78
CA GLU A 871 2.61 12.86 53.43
C GLU A 871 1.61 12.55 52.34
N GLN A 872 1.54 13.44 51.31
CA GLN A 872 0.63 13.24 50.19
C GLN A 872 0.87 11.90 49.49
N PRO A 873 -0.19 11.16 49.13
CA PRO A 873 -0.04 9.96 48.34
C PRO A 873 0.62 10.26 46.99
N VAL A 874 1.64 9.51 46.65
CA VAL A 874 2.29 9.62 45.34
C VAL A 874 1.39 8.94 44.33
N PRO A 875 1.05 9.60 43.20
CA PRO A 875 0.34 8.94 42.10
C PRO A 875 1.06 7.63 41.76
N PRO A 876 0.35 6.57 41.42
CA PRO A 876 1.00 5.46 40.73
C PRO A 876 1.80 6.06 39.60
N ALA A 877 3.07 5.67 39.49
CA ALA A 877 3.91 6.16 38.38
C ALA A 877 3.11 6.09 37.12
N ALA A 878 2.94 7.25 36.45
CA ALA A 878 2.51 7.21 35.05
C ALA A 878 3.32 6.08 34.40
N PRO A 879 2.79 5.34 33.43
CA PRO A 879 3.58 4.35 32.76
C PRO A 879 4.78 5.08 32.16
N ASP A 880 5.77 5.28 33.02
CA ASP A 880 7.10 5.46 32.52
C ASP A 880 7.29 4.27 31.60
N THR A 881 7.77 4.51 30.40
CA THR A 881 8.60 3.53 29.76
C THR A 881 9.39 2.86 30.88
N ILE A 882 8.85 1.75 31.43
CA ILE A 882 9.58 0.95 32.37
C ILE A 882 10.72 0.44 31.54
N ALA A 883 11.86 1.10 31.63
CA ALA A 883 13.10 0.47 31.26
C ALA A 883 13.07 -0.91 31.94
N PRO A 884 13.32 -2.01 31.20
CA PRO A 884 13.36 -3.33 31.81
C PRO A 884 14.25 -3.18 33.03
N ALA A 885 13.85 -3.82 34.11
CA ALA A 885 14.72 -3.87 35.29
C ALA A 885 16.07 -4.38 34.78
N GLU A 886 17.08 -3.51 34.81
CA GLU A 886 18.41 -3.79 34.30
C GLU A 886 18.89 -5.05 35.01
N THR A 887 18.90 -6.16 34.28
CA THR A 887 19.74 -7.26 34.70
C THR A 887 21.17 -6.76 34.56
N PRO A 888 21.93 -6.55 35.62
CA PRO A 888 23.27 -5.96 35.46
C PRO A 888 24.09 -6.87 34.54
N LEU A 889 24.69 -6.29 33.50
CA LEU A 889 25.60 -7.00 32.62
C LEU A 889 26.63 -7.74 33.49
N SER A 890 26.87 -9.01 33.17
CA SER A 890 27.92 -9.79 33.84
C SER A 890 29.28 -9.09 33.66
N ALA A 891 30.22 -9.37 34.52
CA ALA A 891 31.57 -8.79 34.43
C ALA A 891 32.19 -9.09 33.02
N GLN A 892 31.92 -10.27 32.48
CA GLN A 892 32.41 -10.69 31.14
C GLN A 892 31.72 -9.93 30.00
N ASP A 893 30.41 -9.66 30.11
CA ASP A 893 29.69 -8.89 29.10
C ASP A 893 30.19 -7.44 29.07
N LYS A 894 30.43 -6.84 30.22
CA LYS A 894 31.03 -5.50 30.31
C LYS A 894 32.43 -5.44 29.67
N GLU A 895 33.24 -6.47 29.88
CA GLU A 895 34.57 -6.58 29.25
C GLU A 895 34.47 -6.72 27.73
N ASN A 896 33.48 -7.46 27.23
CA ASN A 896 33.23 -7.61 25.79
C ASN A 896 32.78 -6.29 25.17
N VAL A 897 31.87 -5.56 25.78
CA VAL A 897 31.41 -4.23 25.35
C VAL A 897 32.58 -3.24 25.32
N GLU A 898 33.43 -3.18 26.36
CA GLU A 898 34.62 -2.32 26.40
C GLU A 898 35.66 -2.70 25.32
N THR A 899 35.77 -3.99 25.03
CA THR A 899 36.59 -4.47 23.89
C THR A 899 36.07 -3.94 22.57
N GLY A 900 34.73 -3.97 22.36
CA GLY A 900 34.05 -3.41 21.19
C GLY A 900 34.30 -1.92 21.04
N LYS A 901 34.10 -1.13 22.07
CA LYS A 901 34.36 0.31 22.09
C LYS A 901 35.82 0.65 21.70
N THR A 902 36.78 -0.07 22.28
CA THR A 902 38.21 0.12 21.97
C THR A 902 38.47 -0.13 20.49
N LYS A 903 37.90 -1.19 19.92
CA LYS A 903 38.05 -1.54 18.51
C LYS A 903 37.38 -0.51 17.58
N ALA A 904 36.24 0.02 18.00
CA ALA A 904 35.58 1.09 17.25
C ALA A 904 36.41 2.37 17.26
N GLN A 905 36.97 2.78 18.39
CA GLN A 905 37.84 3.96 18.49
C GLN A 905 39.05 3.82 17.56
N GLU A 906 39.71 2.65 17.51
CA GLU A 906 40.79 2.36 16.58
C GLU A 906 40.37 2.53 15.12
N ALA A 907 39.18 2.00 14.74
CA ALA A 907 38.64 2.09 13.38
C ALA A 907 38.19 3.51 13.00
N LEU A 908 37.56 4.23 13.90
CA LEU A 908 37.07 5.58 13.69
C LEU A 908 38.19 6.63 13.53
N ALA A 909 39.41 6.29 13.90
CA ALA A 909 40.60 7.13 13.68
C ALA A 909 41.01 7.24 12.19
N ALA A 910 40.43 6.41 11.32
CA ALA A 910 40.67 6.50 9.87
C ALA A 910 40.08 7.79 9.27
N SER A 911 40.70 8.26 8.18
CA SER A 911 40.43 9.61 7.63
C SER A 911 39.22 9.70 6.72
N THR A 912 38.76 8.59 6.12
CA THR A 912 37.54 8.57 5.26
C THR A 912 36.49 7.61 5.77
N GLN A 913 35.25 7.86 5.37
CA GLN A 913 34.11 7.02 5.76
C GLN A 913 34.27 5.58 5.24
N GLU A 914 34.75 5.40 4.03
CA GLU A 914 34.98 4.08 3.44
C GLU A 914 36.03 3.30 4.22
N GLN A 915 37.13 3.98 4.64
CA GLN A 915 38.17 3.34 5.45
C GLN A 915 37.67 2.96 6.85
N ARG A 916 36.79 3.78 7.46
CA ARG A 916 36.14 3.47 8.73
C ARG A 916 35.25 2.27 8.61
N ALA A 917 34.37 2.23 7.59
CA ALA A 917 33.49 1.09 7.31
C ALA A 917 34.29 -0.20 7.05
N GLU A 918 35.34 -0.15 6.23
CA GLU A 918 36.22 -1.30 5.97
C GLU A 918 36.93 -1.80 7.23
N ALA A 919 37.42 -0.91 8.08
CA ALA A 919 38.06 -1.28 9.33
C ALA A 919 37.09 -1.93 10.33
N LEU A 920 35.86 -1.41 10.42
CA LEU A 920 34.83 -1.94 11.29
C LEU A 920 34.32 -3.30 10.81
N THR A 921 33.99 -3.44 9.53
CA THR A 921 33.54 -4.70 8.94
C THR A 921 34.60 -5.80 9.04
N LYS A 922 35.87 -5.45 8.84
CA LYS A 922 36.99 -6.36 9.04
C LYS A 922 37.12 -6.80 10.49
N THR A 923 36.93 -5.88 11.43
CA THR A 923 36.96 -6.17 12.87
C THR A 923 35.86 -7.16 13.22
N VAL A 924 34.64 -6.94 12.74
CA VAL A 924 33.50 -7.85 12.97
C VAL A 924 33.74 -9.21 12.33
N ALA A 925 34.19 -9.27 11.08
CA ALA A 925 34.50 -10.53 10.40
C ALA A 925 35.55 -11.35 11.13
N GLN A 926 36.55 -10.70 11.74
CA GLN A 926 37.59 -11.38 12.54
C GLN A 926 37.06 -12.03 13.82
N LEU A 927 35.86 -11.63 14.31
CA LEU A 927 35.23 -12.31 15.44
C LEU A 927 34.87 -13.76 15.13
N ASN A 928 34.62 -14.08 13.85
CA ASN A 928 34.38 -15.44 13.42
C ASN A 928 35.62 -16.35 13.49
N GLU A 929 36.82 -15.80 13.30
CA GLU A 929 38.07 -16.55 13.29
C GLU A 929 38.56 -16.91 14.71
N LYS A 930 38.06 -16.26 15.76
CA LYS A 930 38.43 -16.57 17.13
C LYS A 930 37.74 -17.85 17.61
N VAL A 931 38.53 -18.92 17.64
CA VAL A 931 38.10 -20.23 18.21
C VAL A 931 37.78 -20.05 19.69
N GLY A 932 36.58 -20.49 20.13
CA GLY A 932 36.16 -20.51 21.54
C GLY A 932 35.38 -19.26 22.04
N THR A 933 35.09 -18.28 21.18
CA THR A 933 34.19 -17.19 21.55
C THR A 933 32.74 -17.59 21.30
N SER A 934 31.91 -17.49 22.33
CA SER A 934 30.47 -17.76 22.22
C SER A 934 29.72 -16.66 21.43
N ARG A 935 28.54 -16.99 20.94
CA ARG A 935 27.63 -16.06 20.28
C ARG A 935 27.38 -14.79 21.13
N ARG A 936 27.15 -14.97 22.42
CA ARG A 936 26.99 -13.86 23.40
C ARG A 936 28.22 -12.97 23.52
N GLN A 937 29.42 -13.53 23.47
CA GLN A 937 30.66 -12.74 23.55
C GLN A 937 30.88 -11.92 22.29
N THR A 938 30.56 -12.46 21.10
CA THR A 938 30.64 -11.72 19.84
C THR A 938 29.61 -10.61 19.79
N ALA A 939 28.38 -10.85 20.25
CA ALA A 939 27.35 -9.83 20.36
C ALA A 939 27.79 -8.68 21.27
N GLY A 940 28.34 -8.96 22.46
CA GLY A 940 28.86 -7.93 23.35
C GLY A 940 29.92 -7.03 22.73
N VAL A 941 30.81 -7.57 21.89
CA VAL A 941 31.80 -6.76 21.17
C VAL A 941 31.13 -5.87 20.12
N VAL A 942 30.16 -6.37 19.36
CA VAL A 942 29.44 -5.60 18.36
C VAL A 942 28.65 -4.47 18.99
N VAL A 943 28.02 -4.70 20.12
CA VAL A 943 27.33 -3.67 20.91
C VAL A 943 28.28 -2.53 21.31
N GLY A 944 29.46 -2.87 21.78
CA GLY A 944 30.47 -1.87 22.10
C GLY A 944 30.88 -1.03 20.88
N ILE A 945 30.96 -1.67 19.70
CA ILE A 945 31.27 -0.98 18.45
C ILE A 945 30.13 -0.01 18.10
N VAL A 946 28.88 -0.42 18.15
CA VAL A 946 27.72 0.40 17.84
C VAL A 946 27.61 1.58 18.81
N GLN A 947 27.74 1.36 20.09
CA GLN A 947 27.74 2.42 21.11
C GLN A 947 28.80 3.49 20.87
N GLU A 948 30.01 3.12 20.44
CA GLU A 948 31.07 4.07 20.19
C GLU A 948 30.83 4.88 18.90
N ILE A 949 30.24 4.26 17.87
CA ILE A 949 29.80 4.97 16.66
C ILE A 949 28.70 6.00 17.00
N GLU A 950 27.69 5.60 17.75
CA GLU A 950 26.58 6.49 18.15
C GLU A 950 27.05 7.66 19.01
N ASN A 951 27.96 7.42 19.94
CA ASN A 951 28.48 8.44 20.85
C ASN A 951 29.60 9.30 20.22
N SER A 952 30.02 9.01 19.00
CA SER A 952 31.10 9.74 18.33
C SER A 952 30.70 11.20 18.06
N PRO A 953 31.41 12.19 18.58
CA PRO A 953 31.14 13.61 18.35
C PRO A 953 31.63 14.10 16.98
N VAL A 954 32.41 13.30 16.25
CA VAL A 954 33.06 13.67 14.98
C VAL A 954 32.31 13.16 13.75
N LEU A 955 31.30 12.32 13.92
CA LEU A 955 30.49 11.76 12.86
C LEU A 955 29.15 12.51 12.74
N SER A 956 28.72 12.78 11.51
CA SER A 956 27.35 13.22 11.23
C SER A 956 26.36 12.05 11.42
N ASP A 957 25.07 12.35 11.64
CA ASP A 957 24.04 11.33 11.82
C ASP A 957 23.93 10.38 10.61
N GLY A 958 24.12 10.87 9.39
CA GLY A 958 24.17 10.04 8.19
C GLY A 958 25.37 9.10 8.14
N GLU A 959 26.55 9.54 8.61
CA GLU A 959 27.74 8.68 8.72
C GLU A 959 27.58 7.63 9.81
N LYS A 960 26.96 7.98 10.94
CA LYS A 960 26.66 7.03 12.01
C LYS A 960 25.76 5.89 11.51
N ILE A 961 24.64 6.22 10.86
CA ILE A 961 23.71 5.25 10.29
C ILE A 961 24.45 4.32 9.31
N ALA A 962 25.18 4.88 8.34
CA ALA A 962 25.87 4.07 7.34
C ALA A 962 26.97 3.15 7.93
N LEU A 963 27.64 3.59 8.98
CA LEU A 963 28.66 2.78 9.67
C LEU A 963 28.02 1.67 10.52
N VAL A 964 26.93 1.95 11.21
CA VAL A 964 26.16 0.95 11.96
C VAL A 964 25.59 -0.12 11.00
N GLU A 965 24.99 0.27 9.89
CA GLU A 965 24.51 -0.67 8.86
C GLU A 965 25.65 -1.55 8.34
N SER A 966 26.82 -0.98 8.09
CA SER A 966 27.99 -1.75 7.61
C SER A 966 28.46 -2.78 8.66
N VAL A 967 28.43 -2.43 9.94
CA VAL A 967 28.80 -3.31 11.06
C VAL A 967 27.80 -4.46 11.17
N LEU A 968 26.53 -4.17 11.10
CA LEU A 968 25.46 -5.17 11.26
C LEU A 968 25.39 -6.14 10.07
N ASN A 969 25.56 -5.63 8.85
CA ASN A 969 25.66 -6.46 7.66
C ASN A 969 26.87 -7.42 7.69
N ALA A 970 27.94 -7.00 8.34
CA ALA A 970 29.11 -7.87 8.56
C ALA A 970 28.91 -8.85 9.73
N TYR A 971 28.03 -8.51 10.67
CA TYR A 971 27.76 -9.32 11.85
C TYR A 971 26.82 -10.51 11.59
N ALA A 972 25.81 -10.34 10.74
CA ALA A 972 24.86 -11.40 10.43
C ALA A 972 25.53 -12.73 10.00
N PRO A 973 26.47 -12.76 9.05
CA PRO A 973 27.17 -14.00 8.70
C PRO A 973 28.02 -14.59 9.85
N VAL A 974 28.51 -13.74 10.76
CA VAL A 974 29.28 -14.18 11.93
C VAL A 974 28.38 -14.89 12.92
N GLN A 975 27.19 -14.41 13.12
CA GLN A 975 26.18 -15.05 13.98
C GLN A 975 25.71 -16.39 13.43
N GLU A 976 25.44 -16.49 12.13
CA GLU A 976 25.10 -17.75 11.48
C GLU A 976 26.20 -18.80 11.69
N ALA A 977 27.44 -18.44 11.43
CA ALA A 977 28.57 -19.33 11.61
C ALA A 977 28.80 -19.78 13.06
N LYS A 978 28.46 -18.92 14.03
CA LYS A 978 28.54 -19.24 15.47
C LYS A 978 27.36 -20.09 15.95
N ALA A 979 26.16 -19.90 15.38
CA ALA A 979 24.99 -20.70 15.68
C ALA A 979 25.17 -22.17 15.26
N GLU A 980 25.91 -22.45 14.20
CA GLU A 980 26.25 -23.81 13.79
C GLU A 980 27.24 -24.51 14.75
N GLN A 981 27.98 -23.76 15.55
CA GLN A 981 28.98 -24.29 16.50
C GLN A 981 28.39 -24.51 17.92
N ASP A 982 27.32 -23.82 18.31
CA ASP A 982 26.75 -23.85 19.66
C ASP A 982 25.50 -24.74 19.74
N ASN A 983 25.65 -26.03 19.89
CA ASN A 983 24.53 -26.98 20.10
C ASN A 983 23.88 -26.93 21.51
N THR A 984 24.13 -25.89 22.32
CA THR A 984 23.68 -25.83 23.72
C THR A 984 22.83 -24.60 24.07
N ALA A 985 22.32 -23.86 23.08
CA ALA A 985 22.00 -22.44 23.22
C ALA A 985 20.57 -22.07 23.63
N THR A 986 19.75 -22.95 24.17
CA THR A 986 18.36 -22.57 24.54
C THR A 986 18.23 -21.76 25.83
N ASN A 987 19.24 -21.72 26.69
CA ASN A 987 19.18 -20.97 27.97
C ASN A 987 19.96 -19.65 27.98
N THR A 988 20.76 -19.36 26.97
CA THR A 988 21.60 -18.16 26.91
C THR A 988 20.97 -16.98 26.19
N LEU A 989 19.96 -17.21 25.35
CA LEU A 989 19.23 -16.17 24.63
C LEU A 989 18.38 -15.29 25.56
N ASP A 990 17.70 -15.86 26.53
CA ASP A 990 16.90 -15.12 27.51
C ASP A 990 17.74 -14.25 28.46
N GLU A 991 18.95 -14.68 28.79
CA GLU A 991 19.87 -13.89 29.60
C GLU A 991 20.56 -12.77 28.78
N ALA A 992 20.80 -12.99 27.49
CA ALA A 992 21.32 -11.96 26.60
C ALA A 992 20.28 -10.89 26.32
N ALA A 993 19.02 -11.28 26.04
CA ALA A 993 17.90 -10.36 25.84
C ALA A 993 17.68 -9.39 27.03
N ASN A 994 17.92 -9.86 28.24
CA ASN A 994 17.81 -9.04 29.43
C ASN A 994 19.02 -8.11 29.70
N ALA A 995 20.17 -8.35 29.05
CA ALA A 995 21.39 -7.57 29.27
C ALA A 995 21.47 -6.30 28.44
N VAL A 996 20.69 -6.21 27.35
CA VAL A 996 20.84 -5.18 26.31
C VAL A 996 19.68 -4.20 26.20
N ALA A 997 18.61 -4.42 26.94
CA ALA A 997 17.50 -3.49 27.02
C ALA A 997 17.88 -2.05 27.51
N ASN A 998 19.16 -1.77 27.66
CA ASN A 998 19.71 -0.49 28.16
C ASN A 998 20.51 0.31 27.14
N VAL A 999 20.48 -0.04 25.86
CA VAL A 999 21.18 0.72 24.84
C VAL A 999 20.15 1.31 23.87
N SER A 1000 20.27 2.60 23.61
CA SER A 1000 19.37 3.39 22.78
C SER A 1000 19.16 2.81 21.38
N ALA A 1001 17.94 2.99 20.89
CA ALA A 1001 17.42 2.42 19.67
C ALA A 1001 18.38 2.50 18.47
N ALA A 1002 18.80 1.35 17.98
CA ALA A 1002 19.48 1.21 16.70
C ALA A 1002 18.45 1.05 15.55
N PRO A 1003 18.76 1.45 14.31
CA PRO A 1003 17.85 1.38 13.17
C PRO A 1003 17.53 -0.07 12.72
N ALA A 1004 16.43 -0.23 12.00
CA ALA A 1004 15.79 -1.47 11.60
C ALA A 1004 16.72 -2.50 10.92
N TYR A 1005 16.54 -3.79 11.27
CA TYR A 1005 17.38 -4.92 10.88
C TYR A 1005 16.73 -5.84 9.82
N PRO A 1006 17.53 -6.61 9.06
CA PRO A 1006 17.03 -7.46 7.98
C PRO A 1006 16.44 -8.81 8.40
N ASP A 1007 16.66 -9.31 9.65
CA ASP A 1007 16.12 -10.60 10.09
C ASP A 1007 15.69 -10.57 11.57
N GLU A 1008 14.44 -10.98 11.84
CA GLU A 1008 13.79 -10.86 13.16
C GLU A 1008 14.52 -11.63 14.29
N ASN A 1009 15.11 -12.77 14.00
CA ASN A 1009 15.78 -13.58 15.02
C ASN A 1009 17.19 -13.12 15.37
N GLU A 1010 17.89 -12.51 14.41
CA GLU A 1010 19.23 -11.97 14.64
C GLU A 1010 19.18 -10.55 15.22
N ALA A 1011 18.15 -9.77 14.81
CA ALA A 1011 17.88 -8.46 15.38
C ALA A 1011 17.57 -8.53 16.88
N GLU A 1012 16.83 -9.55 17.36
CA GLU A 1012 16.58 -9.73 18.78
C GLU A 1012 17.86 -9.93 19.61
N GLU A 1013 18.86 -10.65 19.06
CA GLU A 1013 20.10 -10.88 19.81
C GLU A 1013 21.02 -9.65 19.84
N VAL A 1014 21.08 -8.88 18.74
CA VAL A 1014 21.87 -7.63 18.71
C VAL A 1014 21.15 -6.52 19.46
N VAL A 1015 19.82 -6.35 19.24
CA VAL A 1015 19.01 -5.42 20.02
C VAL A 1015 18.98 -5.81 21.48
N SER A 1016 19.00 -7.11 21.79
CA SER A 1016 19.08 -7.54 23.17
C SER A 1016 20.44 -7.30 23.83
N PHE A 1017 21.47 -6.91 23.11
CA PHE A 1017 22.77 -6.46 23.63
C PHE A 1017 22.98 -4.94 23.50
N ALA A 1018 22.32 -4.27 22.55
CA ALA A 1018 22.32 -2.83 22.42
C ALA A 1018 21.05 -2.18 22.98
#